data_91cf2f3a795b142d9197ef5e86b649e7
#
_entry.id   91cf2f3a795b142d9197ef5e86b649e7
#
_cell.length_a   1.000
_cell.length_b   1.000
_cell.length_c   1.000
_cell.angle_alpha   90.00
_cell.angle_beta   90.00
_cell.angle_gamma   90.00
#
_symmetry.space_group_name_H-M   'P 1'
#
loop_
_entity.id
_entity.type
_entity.pdbx_description
1 polymer ?
#
loop_
_entity_poly.entity_id
_entity_poly.type
_entity_poly.pdbx_seq_one_letter_code
_entity_poly.pdbx_strand_id
1 'polypeptide(L)'
;MEKKFQYKLAGRDLTVTIGKVAEQANGACLIQYGDTVVLATATASKEPREGIDFFPLSVDYEEKLYSVGKIPGGFIKREGRPSEKAILTSRLIDRPIRPLFPDGYRNDVQVITTVLSVDQDNSPEITAMIGSSIALSISNIPFKGPTGSVHMGLINGKFIVNPRSDEREKSEINLTVSGTKDAIMMVEAGANEVSEQTMLEAILKAHEEIQKICAFIDGIVSDCGKEKDELVLFKADPEIEAKVREYGTQKLISAINTVEKQEREDKIDLVSNEIMEAFVEEYPEGGKDITEVIESIIREEVRRLILEEGIRPDNRKLDEIRTITSEVGLLPRTHGSGLFKRGQTQVLTIATLGASSDVQIIDGLGEDESKRYMHHYNFPPYSVGEARPMRGPGRREIGHGALAERALEPVIPSTDVFPYTIRLVSEVLSSNGSTSQASVCGSTLALLDAGVPIKAPVAGIAMGLIKTDDKVAILSDIQGMEDHLGDMDFKVAGTEDGITAIQMDIKIAGINRPILEEALERARIGRLFILGKMSETITEPKKELSPYAPRIYTMQVNPDKIRDIIGPGGKIINKIIDETGVKIDIDDDGKVSIAAVDSEGGAKAIEMITNIVKEVEAGDIYLGKVTRITNFGAFVEVLNGKEG
;
A
#
# COMPACT_ATOMS: atom_id res chain seq x y z
N MET A 1 -19.41 30.17 -18.06
CA MET A 1 -20.35 30.66 -17.02
C MET A 1 -20.25 29.71 -15.83
N GLU A 2 -20.09 30.24 -14.62
CA GLU A 2 -20.01 29.43 -13.40
C GLU A 2 -21.34 28.72 -13.13
N LYS A 3 -21.29 27.40 -12.86
CA LYS A 3 -22.42 26.56 -12.47
C LYS A 3 -22.10 25.85 -11.17
N LYS A 4 -23.11 25.67 -10.29
CA LYS A 4 -22.99 24.97 -9.01
C LYS A 4 -24.03 23.86 -8.93
N PHE A 5 -23.57 22.69 -8.49
CA PHE A 5 -24.39 21.50 -8.26
C PHE A 5 -24.23 21.04 -6.81
N GLN A 6 -25.29 20.53 -6.22
CA GLN A 6 -25.30 20.11 -4.83
C GLN A 6 -25.87 18.69 -4.69
N TYR A 7 -25.26 17.92 -3.81
CA TYR A 7 -25.67 16.56 -3.46
C TYR A 7 -25.47 16.31 -1.96
N LYS A 8 -26.27 15.46 -1.35
CA LYS A 8 -26.09 15.01 0.03
C LYS A 8 -25.39 13.66 0.05
N LEU A 9 -24.10 13.63 0.32
CA LEU A 9 -23.31 12.40 0.45
C LEU A 9 -23.17 12.02 1.93
N ALA A 10 -23.68 10.86 2.33
CA ALA A 10 -23.69 10.41 3.73
C ALA A 10 -24.23 11.50 4.70
N GLY A 11 -25.28 12.23 4.29
CA GLY A 11 -25.93 13.28 5.07
C GLY A 11 -25.20 14.63 5.09
N ARG A 12 -24.03 14.76 4.47
CA ARG A 12 -23.21 15.99 4.40
C ARG A 12 -23.27 16.61 3.00
N ASP A 13 -23.06 17.94 2.93
CA ASP A 13 -23.13 18.66 1.68
C ASP A 13 -21.90 18.41 0.81
N LEU A 14 -22.14 17.98 -0.43
CA LEU A 14 -21.16 17.91 -1.51
C LEU A 14 -21.54 18.95 -2.55
N THR A 15 -20.68 19.94 -2.78
CA THR A 15 -20.90 21.01 -3.76
C THR A 15 -19.85 20.94 -4.86
N VAL A 16 -20.28 21.00 -6.11
CA VAL A 16 -19.41 21.00 -7.30
C VAL A 16 -19.59 22.31 -8.04
N THR A 17 -18.47 23.03 -8.26
CA THR A 17 -18.46 24.29 -9.03
C THR A 17 -17.64 24.09 -10.30
N ILE A 18 -18.24 24.37 -11.45
CA ILE A 18 -17.66 24.25 -12.78
C ILE A 18 -17.58 25.60 -13.46
N GLY A 19 -16.56 25.84 -14.29
CA GLY A 19 -16.38 27.07 -15.07
C GLY A 19 -15.93 28.28 -14.24
N LYS A 20 -15.31 28.04 -13.07
CA LYS A 20 -14.78 29.08 -12.18
C LYS A 20 -13.27 29.21 -12.23
N VAL A 21 -12.56 28.07 -12.33
CA VAL A 21 -11.09 27.98 -12.23
C VAL A 21 -10.56 26.98 -13.26
N ALA A 22 -9.26 27.03 -13.54
CA ALA A 22 -8.53 26.13 -14.43
C ALA A 22 -9.11 26.02 -15.86
N GLU A 23 -9.44 27.15 -16.46
CA GLU A 23 -10.12 27.26 -17.78
C GLU A 23 -9.33 26.64 -18.95
N GLN A 24 -8.00 26.43 -18.80
CA GLN A 24 -7.15 25.84 -19.83
C GLN A 24 -7.19 24.31 -19.85
N ALA A 25 -7.70 23.68 -18.80
CA ALA A 25 -7.86 22.22 -18.76
C ALA A 25 -9.05 21.78 -19.66
N ASN A 26 -8.97 20.54 -20.18
CA ASN A 26 -10.08 19.96 -20.94
C ASN A 26 -11.34 19.84 -20.09
N GLY A 27 -11.18 19.48 -18.81
CA GLY A 27 -12.22 19.48 -17.77
C GLY A 27 -11.65 19.89 -16.43
N ALA A 28 -12.42 20.67 -15.66
CA ALA A 28 -12.03 21.08 -14.31
C ALA A 28 -13.25 21.30 -13.42
N CYS A 29 -13.13 20.96 -12.15
CA CYS A 29 -14.12 21.29 -11.13
C CYS A 29 -13.46 21.64 -9.79
N LEU A 30 -14.08 22.54 -9.06
CA LEU A 30 -13.82 22.75 -7.64
C LEU A 30 -14.88 21.97 -6.86
N ILE A 31 -14.47 20.93 -6.17
CA ILE A 31 -15.36 20.06 -5.39
C ILE A 31 -15.14 20.32 -3.90
N GLN A 32 -16.23 20.50 -3.18
CA GLN A 32 -16.25 20.76 -1.74
C GLN A 32 -17.15 19.73 -1.05
N TYR A 33 -16.59 19.02 -0.07
CA TYR A 33 -17.29 18.08 0.82
C TYR A 33 -17.10 18.51 2.27
N GLY A 34 -18.17 19.03 2.90
CA GLY A 34 -18.03 19.79 4.13
C GLY A 34 -17.12 21.01 3.90
N ASP A 35 -16.08 21.17 4.71
CA ASP A 35 -15.05 22.21 4.54
C ASP A 35 -13.79 21.69 3.79
N THR A 36 -13.78 20.45 3.36
CA THR A 36 -12.73 19.92 2.47
C THR A 36 -12.96 20.36 1.04
N VAL A 37 -11.96 21.01 0.43
CA VAL A 37 -12.02 21.55 -0.94
C VAL A 37 -10.87 20.99 -1.76
N VAL A 38 -11.18 20.41 -2.93
CA VAL A 38 -10.22 19.90 -3.89
C VAL A 38 -10.47 20.52 -5.26
N LEU A 39 -9.41 20.97 -5.93
CA LEU A 39 -9.41 21.29 -7.34
C LEU A 39 -9.03 20.02 -8.12
N ALA A 40 -9.93 19.54 -8.98
CA ALA A 40 -9.66 18.42 -9.88
C ALA A 40 -9.63 18.91 -11.35
N THR A 41 -8.59 18.51 -12.08
CA THR A 41 -8.39 18.86 -13.48
C THR A 41 -8.06 17.64 -14.32
N ALA A 42 -8.51 17.61 -15.56
CA ALA A 42 -8.16 16.62 -16.56
C ALA A 42 -7.71 17.33 -17.84
N THR A 43 -6.56 16.91 -18.35
CA THR A 43 -5.95 17.48 -19.57
C THR A 43 -5.44 16.35 -20.46
N ALA A 44 -5.64 16.46 -21.78
CA ALA A 44 -5.12 15.51 -22.74
C ALA A 44 -4.30 16.22 -23.83
N SER A 45 -3.29 15.52 -24.38
CA SER A 45 -2.60 15.96 -25.58
C SER A 45 -3.52 15.88 -26.80
N LYS A 46 -3.28 16.71 -27.82
CA LYS A 46 -4.07 16.67 -29.07
C LYS A 46 -3.73 15.45 -29.91
N GLU A 47 -2.49 14.98 -29.84
CA GLU A 47 -1.96 13.87 -30.62
C GLU A 47 -1.12 12.96 -29.69
N PRO A 48 -1.03 11.65 -29.99
CA PRO A 48 -0.13 10.76 -29.28
C PRO A 48 1.33 11.11 -29.56
N ARG A 49 2.22 10.85 -28.60
CA ARG A 49 3.67 10.99 -28.82
C ARG A 49 4.15 9.94 -29.82
N GLU A 50 5.12 10.34 -30.64
CA GLU A 50 5.79 9.40 -31.55
C GLU A 50 6.43 8.25 -30.77
N GLY A 51 6.24 7.03 -31.25
CA GLY A 51 6.85 5.83 -30.65
C GLY A 51 6.09 5.22 -29.48
N ILE A 52 5.00 5.83 -28.97
CA ILE A 52 4.25 5.29 -27.82
C ILE A 52 3.49 4.02 -28.19
N ASP A 53 3.57 3.00 -27.35
CA ASP A 53 2.94 1.68 -27.50
C ASP A 53 1.93 1.35 -26.37
N PHE A 54 1.78 2.23 -25.36
CA PHE A 54 0.86 2.09 -24.24
C PHE A 54 0.00 3.34 -24.02
N PHE A 55 -1.02 3.25 -23.18
CA PHE A 55 -1.83 4.40 -22.78
C PHE A 55 -1.14 5.21 -21.66
N PRO A 56 -0.67 6.44 -21.94
CA PRO A 56 0.08 7.25 -20.97
C PRO A 56 -0.85 8.09 -20.08
N LEU A 57 -1.51 7.46 -19.11
CA LEU A 57 -2.26 8.14 -18.07
C LEU A 57 -1.34 8.48 -16.90
N SER A 58 -1.28 9.76 -16.52
CA SER A 58 -0.64 10.26 -15.30
C SER A 58 -1.69 10.80 -14.33
N VAL A 59 -1.63 10.36 -13.09
CA VAL A 59 -2.50 10.85 -12.01
C VAL A 59 -1.64 11.38 -10.89
N ASP A 60 -1.87 12.62 -10.48
CA ASP A 60 -1.14 13.29 -9.41
C ASP A 60 -2.12 13.84 -8.37
N TYR A 61 -1.87 13.50 -7.12
CA TYR A 61 -2.57 14.03 -5.96
C TYR A 61 -1.62 14.92 -5.17
N GLU A 62 -1.94 16.19 -5.11
CA GLU A 62 -1.09 17.22 -4.55
C GLU A 62 -1.57 17.64 -3.15
N GLU A 63 -0.84 17.24 -2.14
CA GLU A 63 -1.02 17.69 -0.76
C GLU A 63 -0.39 19.07 -0.57
N LYS A 64 -1.17 20.01 -0.05
CA LYS A 64 -0.70 21.37 0.28
C LYS A 64 -0.88 21.61 1.76
N LEU A 65 0.21 21.77 2.51
CA LEU A 65 0.18 21.93 3.96
C LEU A 65 -0.60 23.17 4.43
N TYR A 66 -0.71 24.19 3.57
CA TYR A 66 -1.59 25.34 3.86
C TYR A 66 -3.07 24.95 3.99
N SER A 67 -3.49 23.82 3.42
CA SER A 67 -4.88 23.34 3.52
C SER A 67 -5.30 22.96 4.94
N VAL A 68 -4.33 22.68 5.80
CA VAL A 68 -4.48 22.44 7.25
C VAL A 68 -3.81 23.52 8.11
N GLY A 69 -3.47 24.68 7.51
CA GLY A 69 -2.85 25.81 8.21
C GLY A 69 -1.39 25.57 8.65
N LYS A 70 -0.70 24.57 8.07
CA LYS A 70 0.69 24.25 8.41
C LYS A 70 1.67 24.86 7.38
N ILE A 71 2.87 25.21 7.87
CA ILE A 71 4.04 25.54 7.04
C ILE A 71 4.92 24.28 6.99
N PRO A 72 5.41 23.84 5.80
CA PRO A 72 6.27 22.66 5.69
C PRO A 72 7.43 22.65 6.67
N GLY A 73 7.65 21.53 7.38
CA GLY A 73 8.65 21.38 8.43
C GLY A 73 10.10 21.46 7.92
N GLY A 74 10.35 21.08 6.66
CA GLY A 74 11.66 21.07 6.05
C GLY A 74 12.36 22.44 5.98
N PHE A 75 13.66 22.46 5.77
CA PHE A 75 14.49 23.68 5.75
C PHE A 75 14.02 24.73 4.74
N ILE A 76 13.63 24.30 3.53
CA ILE A 76 13.19 25.21 2.44
C ILE A 76 11.75 25.71 2.60
N LYS A 77 11.01 25.22 3.61
CA LYS A 77 9.62 25.60 3.90
C LYS A 77 8.67 25.50 2.67
N ARG A 78 8.87 24.48 1.86
CA ARG A 78 8.08 24.20 0.66
C ARG A 78 7.89 22.70 0.54
N GLU A 79 6.74 22.29 0.04
CA GLU A 79 6.47 20.90 -0.33
C GLU A 79 7.48 20.42 -1.39
N GLY A 80 8.00 19.21 -1.19
CA GLY A 80 8.98 18.59 -2.05
C GLY A 80 8.40 17.47 -2.92
N ARG A 81 8.93 16.26 -2.75
CA ARG A 81 8.41 15.07 -3.41
C ARG A 81 7.06 14.70 -2.79
N PRO A 82 6.14 14.08 -3.57
CA PRO A 82 4.89 13.56 -3.02
C PRO A 82 5.14 12.66 -1.82
N SER A 83 4.30 12.80 -0.79
CA SER A 83 4.30 11.92 0.39
C SER A 83 3.90 10.50 -0.02
N GLU A 84 4.16 9.52 0.84
CA GLU A 84 3.66 8.15 0.66
C GLU A 84 2.13 8.15 0.48
N LYS A 85 1.41 8.90 1.31
CA LYS A 85 -0.05 9.06 1.24
C LYS A 85 -0.49 9.66 -0.09
N ALA A 86 0.19 10.69 -0.58
CA ALA A 86 -0.10 11.30 -1.89
C ALA A 86 0.07 10.30 -3.04
N ILE A 87 1.12 9.47 -3.00
CA ILE A 87 1.35 8.42 -4.00
C ILE A 87 0.26 7.36 -3.93
N LEU A 88 -0.12 6.91 -2.73
CA LEU A 88 -1.19 5.92 -2.55
C LEU A 88 -2.54 6.47 -3.03
N THR A 89 -2.87 7.72 -2.72
CA THR A 89 -4.10 8.38 -3.20
C THR A 89 -4.11 8.54 -4.71
N SER A 90 -2.97 8.91 -5.33
CA SER A 90 -2.85 8.94 -6.80
C SER A 90 -3.18 7.58 -7.41
N ARG A 91 -2.76 6.48 -6.77
CA ARG A 91 -3.09 5.10 -7.19
C ARG A 91 -4.56 4.75 -6.99
N LEU A 92 -5.19 5.21 -5.89
CA LEU A 92 -6.64 5.05 -5.67
C LEU A 92 -7.47 5.74 -6.76
N ILE A 93 -7.01 6.88 -7.28
CA ILE A 93 -7.66 7.60 -8.38
C ILE A 93 -7.40 6.91 -9.72
N ASP A 94 -6.16 6.51 -10.02
CA ASP A 94 -5.74 5.93 -11.30
C ASP A 94 -6.46 4.59 -11.59
N ARG A 95 -6.49 3.70 -10.62
CA ARG A 95 -6.96 2.32 -10.78
C ARG A 95 -8.39 2.17 -11.29
N PRO A 96 -9.42 2.87 -10.76
CA PRO A 96 -10.79 2.75 -11.25
C PRO A 96 -11.05 3.49 -12.57
N ILE A 97 -10.25 4.51 -12.92
CA ILE A 97 -10.49 5.30 -14.13
C ILE A 97 -9.76 4.75 -15.36
N ARG A 98 -8.57 4.15 -15.18
CA ARG A 98 -7.74 3.64 -16.27
C ARG A 98 -8.47 2.64 -17.20
N PRO A 99 -9.21 1.64 -16.70
CA PRO A 99 -9.91 0.67 -17.53
C PRO A 99 -11.09 1.25 -18.32
N LEU A 100 -11.48 2.50 -18.03
CA LEU A 100 -12.61 3.17 -18.68
C LEU A 100 -12.20 4.03 -19.88
N PHE A 101 -10.92 4.01 -20.25
CA PHE A 101 -10.47 4.55 -21.53
C PHE A 101 -10.53 3.47 -22.61
N PRO A 102 -10.78 3.86 -23.87
CA PRO A 102 -10.84 2.91 -24.98
C PRO A 102 -9.49 2.20 -25.21
N ASP A 103 -9.55 0.92 -25.53
CA ASP A 103 -8.36 0.19 -25.98
C ASP A 103 -7.76 0.85 -27.22
N GLY A 104 -6.42 0.92 -27.30
CA GLY A 104 -5.71 1.60 -28.40
C GLY A 104 -5.68 3.12 -28.31
N TYR A 105 -6.26 3.74 -27.25
CA TYR A 105 -6.08 5.18 -27.03
C TYR A 105 -4.66 5.48 -26.55
N ARG A 106 -3.93 6.38 -27.23
CA ARG A 106 -2.49 6.61 -27.02
C ARG A 106 -2.13 8.08 -26.69
N ASN A 107 -3.11 8.99 -26.62
CA ASN A 107 -2.85 10.36 -26.21
C ASN A 107 -2.45 10.43 -24.73
N ASP A 108 -1.54 11.35 -24.39
CA ASP A 108 -1.24 11.63 -23.00
C ASP A 108 -2.48 12.18 -22.30
N VAL A 109 -2.82 11.61 -21.16
CA VAL A 109 -3.85 12.13 -20.26
C VAL A 109 -3.25 12.37 -18.89
N GLN A 110 -3.47 13.58 -18.36
CA GLN A 110 -3.06 13.93 -17.00
C GLN A 110 -4.26 14.35 -16.17
N VAL A 111 -4.40 13.73 -15.00
CA VAL A 111 -5.37 14.10 -13.98
C VAL A 111 -4.59 14.64 -12.78
N ILE A 112 -4.85 15.88 -12.40
CA ILE A 112 -4.23 16.49 -11.21
C ILE A 112 -5.34 16.89 -10.25
N THR A 113 -5.19 16.45 -8.99
CA THR A 113 -6.05 16.85 -7.88
C THR A 113 -5.22 17.58 -6.84
N THR A 114 -5.61 18.81 -6.52
CA THR A 114 -4.92 19.66 -5.55
C THR A 114 -5.82 19.90 -4.35
N VAL A 115 -5.36 19.52 -3.17
CA VAL A 115 -6.08 19.72 -1.91
C VAL A 115 -5.88 21.16 -1.46
N LEU A 116 -6.97 21.94 -1.38
CA LEU A 116 -6.94 23.37 -1.08
C LEU A 116 -7.40 23.69 0.35
N SER A 117 -8.25 22.85 0.94
CA SER A 117 -8.72 22.95 2.32
C SER A 117 -9.06 21.55 2.83
N VAL A 118 -8.81 21.25 4.09
CA VAL A 118 -9.10 19.96 4.72
C VAL A 118 -9.90 20.16 6.01
N ASP A 119 -11.00 19.44 6.09
CA ASP A 119 -11.76 19.13 7.26
C ASP A 119 -11.57 17.63 7.56
N GLN A 120 -11.05 17.28 8.72
CA GLN A 120 -10.67 15.92 9.07
C GLN A 120 -11.86 14.94 9.05
N ASP A 121 -13.09 15.43 9.21
CA ASP A 121 -14.32 14.62 9.10
C ASP A 121 -14.68 14.26 7.65
N ASN A 122 -14.09 14.94 6.66
CA ASN A 122 -14.42 14.81 5.25
C ASN A 122 -13.17 14.47 4.43
N SER A 123 -13.01 13.19 4.06
CA SER A 123 -11.83 12.69 3.34
C SER A 123 -11.50 13.47 2.08
N PRO A 124 -10.30 14.08 1.99
CA PRO A 124 -9.84 14.71 0.74
C PRO A 124 -9.58 13.69 -0.36
N GLU A 125 -9.26 12.42 -0.03
CA GLU A 125 -9.03 11.34 -0.99
C GLU A 125 -10.33 11.01 -1.74
N ILE A 126 -11.43 10.78 -1.03
CA ILE A 126 -12.75 10.50 -1.64
C ILE A 126 -13.22 11.71 -2.44
N THR A 127 -13.01 12.90 -1.92
CA THR A 127 -13.34 14.15 -2.62
C THR A 127 -12.55 14.27 -3.93
N ALA A 128 -11.26 13.94 -3.93
CA ALA A 128 -10.40 13.93 -5.11
C ALA A 128 -10.81 12.85 -6.12
N MET A 129 -11.17 11.64 -5.68
CA MET A 129 -11.64 10.56 -6.56
C MET A 129 -12.92 10.96 -7.31
N ILE A 130 -13.91 11.51 -6.60
CA ILE A 130 -15.16 12.00 -7.21
C ILE A 130 -14.87 13.19 -8.13
N GLY A 131 -14.04 14.13 -7.70
CA GLY A 131 -13.63 15.29 -8.50
C GLY A 131 -12.92 14.91 -9.81
N SER A 132 -12.04 13.91 -9.76
CA SER A 132 -11.34 13.38 -10.95
C SER A 132 -12.31 12.78 -11.95
N SER A 133 -13.28 12.00 -11.47
CA SER A 133 -14.35 11.43 -12.29
C SER A 133 -15.19 12.53 -12.95
N ILE A 134 -15.56 13.57 -12.21
CA ILE A 134 -16.31 14.72 -12.76
C ILE A 134 -15.49 15.43 -13.84
N ALA A 135 -14.21 15.76 -13.56
CA ALA A 135 -13.35 16.48 -14.49
C ALA A 135 -13.18 15.73 -15.82
N LEU A 136 -12.98 14.40 -15.76
CA LEU A 136 -12.92 13.55 -16.95
C LEU A 136 -14.27 13.46 -17.67
N SER A 137 -15.36 13.29 -16.94
CA SER A 137 -16.69 13.08 -17.52
C SER A 137 -17.20 14.32 -18.27
N ILE A 138 -16.98 15.54 -17.73
CA ILE A 138 -17.38 16.79 -18.37
C ILE A 138 -16.44 17.26 -19.49
N SER A 139 -15.24 16.67 -19.61
CA SER A 139 -14.25 17.01 -20.64
C SER A 139 -14.60 16.39 -21.98
N ASN A 140 -13.88 16.81 -23.04
CA ASN A 140 -13.90 16.16 -24.35
C ASN A 140 -13.03 14.89 -24.42
N ILE A 141 -12.31 14.52 -23.35
CA ILE A 141 -11.48 13.32 -23.28
C ILE A 141 -12.36 12.07 -23.37
N PRO A 142 -11.99 11.02 -24.15
CA PRO A 142 -12.81 9.83 -24.37
C PRO A 142 -12.82 8.88 -23.16
N PHE A 143 -13.48 9.29 -22.09
CA PHE A 143 -13.65 8.55 -20.84
C PHE A 143 -15.05 7.96 -20.76
N LYS A 144 -15.15 6.63 -20.50
CA LYS A 144 -16.41 5.86 -20.42
C LYS A 144 -17.00 5.78 -19.00
N GLY A 145 -16.67 6.75 -18.13
CA GLY A 145 -17.28 6.89 -16.81
C GLY A 145 -18.71 7.42 -16.86
N PRO A 146 -19.25 7.90 -15.71
CA PRO A 146 -18.50 8.26 -14.50
C PRO A 146 -18.19 7.10 -13.55
N THR A 147 -17.27 7.37 -12.61
CA THR A 147 -17.06 6.56 -11.41
C THR A 147 -17.48 7.31 -10.15
N GLY A 148 -18.09 6.61 -9.20
CA GLY A 148 -18.27 7.07 -7.83
C GLY A 148 -17.29 6.40 -6.89
N SER A 149 -17.02 6.99 -5.74
CA SER A 149 -16.12 6.44 -4.72
C SER A 149 -16.60 6.79 -3.32
N VAL A 150 -16.46 5.84 -2.40
CA VAL A 150 -16.79 6.03 -0.98
C VAL A 150 -15.81 5.29 -0.07
N HIS A 151 -15.66 5.79 1.16
CA HIS A 151 -15.18 5.00 2.28
C HIS A 151 -16.34 4.27 2.94
N MET A 152 -16.08 3.05 3.44
CA MET A 152 -17.02 2.27 4.23
C MET A 152 -16.35 1.84 5.52
N GLY A 153 -16.95 2.16 6.65
CA GLY A 153 -16.58 1.67 7.98
C GLY A 153 -17.58 0.65 8.50
N LEU A 154 -17.17 -0.14 9.50
CA LEU A 154 -18.02 -1.04 10.27
C LEU A 154 -17.84 -0.74 11.76
N ILE A 155 -18.91 -0.27 12.43
CA ILE A 155 -18.87 0.11 13.85
C ILE A 155 -20.07 -0.54 14.54
N ASN A 156 -19.82 -1.36 15.55
CA ASN A 156 -20.88 -2.07 16.31
C ASN A 156 -21.86 -2.80 15.38
N GLY A 157 -21.35 -3.49 14.34
CA GLY A 157 -22.13 -4.24 13.36
C GLY A 157 -22.93 -3.38 12.36
N LYS A 158 -22.70 -2.06 12.31
CA LYS A 158 -23.35 -1.16 11.35
C LYS A 158 -22.35 -0.61 10.34
N PHE A 159 -22.71 -0.71 9.07
CA PHE A 159 -21.94 -0.09 8.00
C PHE A 159 -22.20 1.41 7.94
N ILE A 160 -21.13 2.20 7.87
CA ILE A 160 -21.18 3.67 7.83
C ILE A 160 -20.43 4.13 6.58
N VAL A 161 -21.13 4.92 5.74
CA VAL A 161 -20.54 5.53 4.53
C VAL A 161 -19.79 6.79 4.94
N ASN A 162 -18.55 6.90 4.50
CA ASN A 162 -17.64 8.02 4.79
C ASN A 162 -17.61 8.35 6.30
N PRO A 163 -17.14 7.42 7.16
CA PRO A 163 -17.09 7.66 8.60
C PRO A 163 -16.23 8.89 8.93
N ARG A 164 -16.63 9.64 9.96
CA ARG A 164 -15.89 10.80 10.49
C ARG A 164 -14.59 10.36 11.15
N SER A 165 -13.72 11.30 11.51
CA SER A 165 -12.42 11.01 12.11
C SER A 165 -12.56 10.12 13.36
N ASP A 166 -13.39 10.50 14.32
CA ASP A 166 -13.63 9.73 15.55
C ASP A 166 -14.33 8.37 15.35
N GLU A 167 -15.04 8.21 14.23
CA GLU A 167 -15.68 6.96 13.81
C GLU A 167 -14.68 6.01 13.16
N ARG A 168 -13.72 6.55 12.35
CA ARG A 168 -12.68 5.73 11.70
C ARG A 168 -11.80 4.98 12.70
N GLU A 169 -11.43 5.62 13.79
CA GLU A 169 -10.65 4.99 14.87
C GLU A 169 -11.33 3.77 15.50
N LYS A 170 -12.66 3.75 15.53
CA LYS A 170 -13.48 2.69 16.13
C LYS A 170 -13.90 1.63 15.12
N SER A 171 -13.60 1.84 13.86
CA SER A 171 -14.08 0.98 12.78
C SER A 171 -13.27 -0.31 12.65
N GLU A 172 -13.97 -1.42 12.51
CA GLU A 172 -13.39 -2.73 12.23
C GLU A 172 -12.94 -2.88 10.78
N ILE A 173 -13.40 -1.99 9.87
CA ILE A 173 -13.05 -1.98 8.45
C ILE A 173 -12.72 -0.55 8.03
N ASN A 174 -11.62 -0.40 7.31
CA ASN A 174 -11.29 0.82 6.57
C ASN A 174 -11.26 0.46 5.08
N LEU A 175 -12.41 0.62 4.42
CA LEU A 175 -12.63 0.14 3.06
C LEU A 175 -12.87 1.32 2.12
N THR A 176 -12.14 1.39 1.02
CA THR A 176 -12.40 2.27 -0.11
C THR A 176 -12.92 1.45 -1.28
N VAL A 177 -14.06 1.83 -1.83
CA VAL A 177 -14.64 1.23 -3.03
C VAL A 177 -14.84 2.30 -4.07
N SER A 178 -14.52 1.97 -5.32
CA SER A 178 -14.83 2.79 -6.49
C SER A 178 -15.44 1.92 -7.59
N GLY A 179 -16.37 2.50 -8.33
CA GLY A 179 -17.04 1.78 -9.42
C GLY A 179 -17.88 2.69 -10.30
N THR A 180 -18.41 2.11 -11.37
CA THR A 180 -19.45 2.70 -12.20
C THR A 180 -20.83 2.41 -11.60
N LYS A 181 -21.89 2.90 -12.24
CA LYS A 181 -23.25 2.55 -11.82
C LYS A 181 -23.55 1.04 -11.94
N ASP A 182 -22.87 0.36 -12.86
CA ASP A 182 -23.17 -1.03 -13.21
C ASP A 182 -22.23 -2.03 -12.53
N ALA A 183 -21.03 -1.58 -12.08
CA ALA A 183 -20.00 -2.49 -11.62
C ALA A 183 -18.98 -1.88 -10.67
N ILE A 184 -18.44 -2.72 -9.76
CA ILE A 184 -17.31 -2.42 -8.90
C ILE A 184 -16.03 -2.49 -9.74
N MET A 185 -15.18 -1.46 -9.64
CA MET A 185 -13.93 -1.34 -10.40
C MET A 185 -12.68 -1.49 -9.55
N MET A 186 -12.73 -1.03 -8.30
CA MET A 186 -11.59 -1.03 -7.40
C MET A 186 -12.07 -1.20 -5.96
N VAL A 187 -11.35 -2.03 -5.21
CA VAL A 187 -11.51 -2.20 -3.77
C VAL A 187 -10.14 -2.12 -3.10
N GLU A 188 -10.07 -1.40 -1.98
CA GLU A 188 -8.90 -1.39 -1.12
C GLU A 188 -9.33 -1.31 0.35
N ALA A 189 -8.91 -2.27 1.17
CA ALA A 189 -9.30 -2.33 2.57
C ALA A 189 -8.16 -2.73 3.50
N GLY A 190 -8.17 -2.15 4.71
CA GLY A 190 -7.64 -2.74 5.92
C GLY A 190 -8.80 -3.17 6.81
N ALA A 191 -8.63 -4.24 7.58
CA ALA A 191 -9.69 -4.75 8.44
C ALA A 191 -9.13 -5.50 9.66
N ASN A 192 -9.91 -5.54 10.72
CA ASN A 192 -9.57 -6.23 11.96
C ASN A 192 -10.15 -7.65 11.96
N GLU A 193 -9.60 -8.53 11.09
CA GLU A 193 -9.97 -9.95 10.99
C GLU A 193 -11.47 -10.18 10.74
N VAL A 194 -12.05 -9.45 9.80
CA VAL A 194 -13.46 -9.61 9.44
C VAL A 194 -13.68 -10.79 8.50
N SER A 195 -14.88 -11.39 8.56
CA SER A 195 -15.24 -12.50 7.67
C SER A 195 -15.37 -12.06 6.21
N GLU A 196 -15.18 -13.01 5.28
CA GLU A 196 -15.39 -12.81 3.86
C GLU A 196 -16.80 -12.31 3.55
N GLN A 197 -17.81 -12.83 4.27
CA GLN A 197 -19.21 -12.41 4.12
C GLN A 197 -19.40 -10.95 4.54
N THR A 198 -18.81 -10.53 5.67
CA THR A 198 -18.88 -9.14 6.15
C THR A 198 -18.22 -8.19 5.15
N MET A 199 -17.06 -8.57 4.61
CA MET A 199 -16.36 -7.79 3.60
C MET A 199 -17.17 -7.67 2.31
N LEU A 200 -17.77 -8.77 1.84
CA LEU A 200 -18.66 -8.78 0.67
C LEU A 200 -19.85 -7.82 0.85
N GLU A 201 -20.50 -7.87 2.00
CA GLU A 201 -21.63 -6.99 2.31
C GLU A 201 -21.22 -5.52 2.36
N ALA A 202 -20.05 -5.22 2.93
CA ALA A 202 -19.50 -3.86 2.95
C ALA A 202 -19.26 -3.32 1.53
N ILE A 203 -18.68 -4.12 0.65
CA ILE A 203 -18.41 -3.76 -0.75
C ILE A 203 -19.73 -3.52 -1.51
N LEU A 204 -20.72 -4.39 -1.34
CA LEU A 204 -22.00 -4.24 -2.02
C LEU A 204 -22.78 -3.00 -1.56
N LYS A 205 -22.78 -2.72 -0.25
CA LYS A 205 -23.38 -1.48 0.29
C LYS A 205 -22.67 -0.22 -0.17
N ALA A 206 -21.35 -0.27 -0.29
CA ALA A 206 -20.60 0.84 -0.88
C ALA A 206 -21.02 1.08 -2.33
N HIS A 207 -21.24 0.02 -3.12
CA HIS A 207 -21.68 0.14 -4.51
C HIS A 207 -23.07 0.77 -4.65
N GLU A 208 -24.00 0.49 -3.73
CA GLU A 208 -25.32 1.16 -3.72
C GLU A 208 -25.19 2.70 -3.59
N GLU A 209 -24.22 3.20 -2.84
CA GLU A 209 -23.97 4.64 -2.73
C GLU A 209 -23.22 5.19 -3.94
N ILE A 210 -22.29 4.40 -4.50
CA ILE A 210 -21.57 4.72 -5.74
C ILE A 210 -22.54 4.94 -6.90
N GLN A 211 -23.58 4.13 -7.03
CA GLN A 211 -24.62 4.28 -8.05
C GLN A 211 -25.31 5.64 -7.99
N LYS A 212 -25.60 6.14 -6.78
CA LYS A 212 -26.20 7.47 -6.58
C LYS A 212 -25.22 8.60 -6.94
N ILE A 213 -23.93 8.44 -6.60
CA ILE A 213 -22.89 9.40 -6.98
C ILE A 213 -22.76 9.45 -8.51
N CYS A 214 -22.74 8.30 -9.19
CA CYS A 214 -22.70 8.24 -10.65
C CYS A 214 -23.92 8.95 -11.28
N ALA A 215 -25.12 8.73 -10.76
CA ALA A 215 -26.33 9.42 -11.24
C ALA A 215 -26.25 10.95 -11.04
N PHE A 216 -25.66 11.40 -9.93
CA PHE A 216 -25.42 12.83 -9.70
C PHE A 216 -24.43 13.39 -10.74
N ILE A 217 -23.33 12.67 -11.04
CA ILE A 217 -22.34 13.09 -12.04
C ILE A 217 -22.96 13.11 -13.45
N ASP A 218 -23.78 12.11 -13.80
CA ASP A 218 -24.51 12.07 -15.07
C ASP A 218 -25.39 13.32 -15.27
N GLY A 219 -26.02 13.78 -14.18
CA GLY A 219 -26.77 15.04 -14.18
C GLY A 219 -25.88 16.26 -14.48
N ILE A 220 -24.69 16.32 -13.91
CA ILE A 220 -23.71 17.37 -14.20
C ILE A 220 -23.26 17.33 -15.68
N VAL A 221 -22.95 16.13 -16.17
CA VAL A 221 -22.52 15.91 -17.56
C VAL A 221 -23.60 16.34 -18.55
N SER A 222 -24.87 16.03 -18.26
CA SER A 222 -26.00 16.44 -19.11
C SER A 222 -26.16 17.95 -19.22
N ASP A 223 -25.74 18.71 -18.19
CA ASP A 223 -25.88 20.17 -18.16
C ASP A 223 -24.65 20.93 -18.68
N CYS A 224 -23.44 20.40 -18.52
CA CYS A 224 -22.19 21.08 -18.88
C CYS A 224 -21.09 20.20 -19.45
N GLY A 225 -21.39 18.96 -19.81
CA GLY A 225 -20.45 18.08 -20.49
C GLY A 225 -20.13 18.56 -21.91
N LYS A 226 -18.88 18.37 -22.32
CA LYS A 226 -18.43 18.60 -23.70
C LYS A 226 -18.64 17.34 -24.54
N GLU A 227 -18.83 17.50 -25.83
CA GLU A 227 -18.79 16.39 -26.78
C GLU A 227 -17.42 15.73 -26.74
N LYS A 228 -17.39 14.39 -26.76
CA LYS A 228 -16.14 13.63 -26.73
C LYS A 228 -15.43 13.73 -28.08
N ASP A 229 -14.09 13.85 -28.03
CA ASP A 229 -13.26 13.89 -29.23
C ASP A 229 -13.45 12.62 -30.08
N GLU A 230 -13.33 12.75 -31.38
CA GLU A 230 -13.28 11.61 -32.30
C GLU A 230 -12.08 10.72 -31.94
N LEU A 231 -12.32 9.41 -31.85
CA LEU A 231 -11.31 8.44 -31.43
C LEU A 231 -10.40 8.06 -32.60
N VAL A 232 -9.14 8.41 -32.48
CA VAL A 232 -8.07 7.80 -33.27
C VAL A 232 -7.46 6.67 -32.41
N LEU A 233 -7.95 5.45 -32.62
CA LEU A 233 -7.46 4.26 -31.92
C LEU A 233 -6.39 3.60 -32.75
N PHE A 234 -5.31 3.18 -32.11
CA PHE A 234 -4.35 2.29 -32.72
C PHE A 234 -5.02 0.93 -32.97
N LYS A 235 -4.96 0.45 -34.19
CA LYS A 235 -5.34 -0.89 -34.61
C LYS A 235 -4.29 -1.39 -35.58
N ALA A 236 -3.87 -2.62 -35.44
CA ALA A 236 -2.95 -3.24 -36.38
C ALA A 236 -3.54 -3.24 -37.80
N ASP A 237 -2.68 -3.06 -38.79
CA ASP A 237 -3.09 -3.15 -40.19
C ASP A 237 -3.66 -4.54 -40.49
N PRO A 238 -4.88 -4.66 -41.07
CA PRO A 238 -5.52 -5.94 -41.30
C PRO A 238 -4.74 -6.89 -42.22
N GLU A 239 -3.93 -6.36 -43.15
CA GLU A 239 -3.08 -7.21 -44.01
C GLU A 239 -1.92 -7.77 -43.24
N ILE A 240 -1.26 -6.95 -42.41
CA ILE A 240 -0.18 -7.41 -41.49
C ILE A 240 -0.73 -8.42 -40.50
N GLU A 241 -1.89 -8.15 -39.91
CA GLU A 241 -2.54 -9.04 -38.96
C GLU A 241 -2.78 -10.43 -39.59
N ALA A 242 -3.37 -10.49 -40.79
CA ALA A 242 -3.66 -11.76 -41.46
C ALA A 242 -2.39 -12.57 -41.73
N LYS A 243 -1.34 -11.94 -42.24
CA LYS A 243 -0.05 -12.63 -42.55
C LYS A 243 0.68 -13.09 -41.31
N VAL A 244 0.75 -12.26 -40.27
CA VAL A 244 1.39 -12.61 -38.99
C VAL A 244 0.65 -13.76 -38.33
N ARG A 245 -0.68 -13.75 -38.33
CA ARG A 245 -1.48 -14.86 -37.79
C ARG A 245 -1.27 -16.16 -38.57
N GLU A 246 -1.26 -16.11 -39.90
CA GLU A 246 -1.00 -17.29 -40.73
C GLU A 246 0.39 -17.91 -40.44
N TYR A 247 1.42 -17.07 -40.35
CA TYR A 247 2.79 -17.52 -40.16
C TYR A 247 3.12 -17.94 -38.72
N GLY A 248 2.64 -17.17 -37.70
CA GLY A 248 3.12 -17.20 -36.32
C GLY A 248 2.23 -17.94 -35.33
N THR A 249 0.92 -18.08 -35.56
CA THR A 249 -0.02 -18.59 -34.55
C THR A 249 0.38 -19.96 -33.98
N GLN A 250 0.66 -20.95 -34.83
CA GLN A 250 1.00 -22.32 -34.37
C GLN A 250 2.36 -22.35 -33.65
N LYS A 251 3.30 -21.52 -34.04
CA LYS A 251 4.62 -21.42 -33.40
C LYS A 251 4.50 -20.81 -31.99
N LEU A 252 3.72 -19.74 -31.84
CA LEU A 252 3.44 -19.12 -30.55
C LEU A 252 2.68 -20.05 -29.61
N ILE A 253 1.66 -20.76 -30.10
CA ILE A 253 0.94 -21.79 -29.32
C ILE A 253 1.91 -22.85 -28.79
N SER A 254 2.84 -23.35 -29.64
CA SER A 254 3.84 -24.31 -29.21
C SER A 254 4.79 -23.75 -28.15
N ALA A 255 5.17 -22.47 -28.24
CA ALA A 255 6.02 -21.80 -27.26
C ALA A 255 5.29 -21.62 -25.91
N ILE A 256 4.02 -21.18 -25.93
CA ILE A 256 3.17 -20.97 -24.75
C ILE A 256 2.98 -22.27 -23.96
N ASN A 257 2.85 -23.40 -24.63
CA ASN A 257 2.70 -24.73 -24.01
C ASN A 257 3.96 -25.26 -23.30
N THR A 258 4.98 -24.43 -23.10
CA THR A 258 6.18 -24.77 -22.33
C THR A 258 5.94 -24.49 -20.84
N VAL A 259 6.08 -25.50 -19.99
CA VAL A 259 5.72 -25.43 -18.56
C VAL A 259 6.65 -24.54 -17.76
N GLU A 260 7.97 -24.67 -17.99
CA GLU A 260 8.98 -23.91 -17.27
C GLU A 260 8.98 -22.45 -17.77
N LYS A 261 8.97 -21.49 -16.83
CA LYS A 261 8.78 -20.04 -17.13
C LYS A 261 9.87 -19.51 -18.05
N GLN A 262 11.16 -19.69 -17.68
CA GLN A 262 12.26 -19.10 -18.45
C GLN A 262 12.33 -19.69 -19.85
N GLU A 263 12.19 -21.01 -19.96
CA GLU A 263 12.18 -21.69 -21.24
C GLU A 263 10.98 -21.25 -22.12
N ARG A 264 9.82 -21.00 -21.51
CA ARG A 264 8.65 -20.48 -22.21
C ARG A 264 8.87 -19.06 -22.72
N GLU A 265 9.40 -18.16 -21.87
CA GLU A 265 9.73 -16.77 -22.24
C GLU A 265 10.77 -16.75 -23.36
N ASP A 266 11.87 -17.51 -23.23
CA ASP A 266 12.91 -17.62 -24.26
C ASP A 266 12.35 -18.12 -25.61
N LYS A 267 11.43 -19.09 -25.60
CA LYS A 267 10.76 -19.58 -26.81
C LYS A 267 9.81 -18.57 -27.42
N ILE A 268 9.05 -17.85 -26.61
CA ILE A 268 8.16 -16.78 -27.08
C ILE A 268 9.00 -15.68 -27.73
N ASP A 269 10.08 -15.26 -27.10
CA ASP A 269 10.99 -14.24 -27.63
C ASP A 269 11.64 -14.68 -28.93
N LEU A 270 12.09 -15.93 -28.99
CA LEU A 270 12.67 -16.51 -30.22
C LEU A 270 11.67 -16.48 -31.39
N VAL A 271 10.44 -16.93 -31.13
CA VAL A 271 9.38 -16.94 -32.16
C VAL A 271 8.96 -15.53 -32.53
N SER A 272 8.88 -14.62 -31.59
CA SER A 272 8.54 -13.20 -31.82
C SER A 272 9.59 -12.53 -32.71
N ASN A 273 10.89 -12.76 -32.43
CA ASN A 273 11.98 -12.26 -33.27
C ASN A 273 11.95 -12.89 -34.68
N GLU A 274 11.69 -14.20 -34.80
CA GLU A 274 11.53 -14.86 -36.10
C GLU A 274 10.38 -14.24 -36.94
N ILE A 275 9.25 -13.93 -36.30
CA ILE A 275 8.12 -13.26 -36.96
C ILE A 275 8.53 -11.84 -37.40
N MET A 276 9.18 -11.08 -36.54
CA MET A 276 9.66 -9.73 -36.86
C MET A 276 10.61 -9.74 -38.07
N GLU A 277 11.61 -10.65 -38.08
CA GLU A 277 12.57 -10.81 -39.18
C GLU A 277 11.88 -11.20 -40.48
N ALA A 278 10.88 -12.08 -40.43
CA ALA A 278 10.15 -12.54 -41.62
C ALA A 278 9.38 -11.42 -42.34
N PHE A 279 8.96 -10.38 -41.61
CA PHE A 279 8.11 -9.33 -42.17
C PHE A 279 8.76 -7.94 -42.23
N VAL A 280 9.97 -7.73 -41.68
CA VAL A 280 10.65 -6.43 -41.64
C VAL A 280 10.95 -5.87 -43.03
N GLU A 281 11.28 -6.71 -44.01
CA GLU A 281 11.56 -6.25 -45.40
C GLU A 281 10.28 -5.87 -46.12
N GLU A 282 9.16 -6.56 -45.87
CA GLU A 282 7.88 -6.30 -46.52
C GLU A 282 7.15 -5.11 -45.87
N TYR A 283 7.28 -4.97 -44.51
CA TYR A 283 6.65 -3.92 -43.72
C TYR A 283 7.67 -3.16 -42.85
N PRO A 284 8.56 -2.32 -43.43
CA PRO A 284 9.62 -1.64 -42.65
C PRO A 284 9.10 -0.77 -41.49
N GLU A 285 7.90 -0.20 -41.62
CA GLU A 285 7.25 0.63 -40.59
C GLU A 285 6.22 -0.16 -39.75
N GLY A 286 5.99 -1.44 -40.07
CA GLY A 286 4.95 -2.29 -39.47
C GLY A 286 5.34 -2.95 -38.15
N GLY A 287 6.49 -2.62 -37.55
CA GLY A 287 6.97 -3.30 -36.34
C GLY A 287 6.00 -3.26 -35.15
N LYS A 288 5.27 -2.14 -34.98
CA LYS A 288 4.25 -2.02 -33.92
C LYS A 288 3.04 -2.90 -34.18
N ASP A 289 2.58 -2.95 -35.44
CA ASP A 289 1.44 -3.78 -35.83
C ASP A 289 1.76 -5.25 -35.60
N ILE A 290 2.96 -5.69 -35.99
CA ILE A 290 3.44 -7.07 -35.78
C ILE A 290 3.47 -7.41 -34.27
N THR A 291 4.01 -6.51 -33.45
CA THR A 291 4.08 -6.73 -31.99
C THR A 291 2.69 -6.86 -31.39
N GLU A 292 1.74 -5.98 -31.73
CA GLU A 292 0.37 -6.01 -31.24
C GLU A 292 -0.34 -7.33 -31.63
N VAL A 293 -0.10 -7.83 -32.85
CA VAL A 293 -0.68 -9.10 -33.29
C VAL A 293 -0.08 -10.28 -32.52
N ILE A 294 1.23 -10.29 -32.27
CA ILE A 294 1.89 -11.31 -31.45
C ILE A 294 1.28 -11.34 -30.04
N GLU A 295 1.17 -10.18 -29.40
CA GLU A 295 0.57 -10.06 -28.05
C GLU A 295 -0.91 -10.50 -28.04
N SER A 296 -1.67 -10.19 -29.10
CA SER A 296 -3.05 -10.64 -29.25
C SER A 296 -3.15 -12.16 -29.33
N ILE A 297 -2.29 -12.81 -30.13
CA ILE A 297 -2.25 -14.28 -30.25
C ILE A 297 -1.93 -14.92 -28.89
N ILE A 298 -0.92 -14.40 -28.19
CA ILE A 298 -0.54 -14.90 -26.87
C ILE A 298 -1.70 -14.77 -25.88
N ARG A 299 -2.35 -13.61 -25.84
CA ARG A 299 -3.51 -13.34 -25.00
C ARG A 299 -4.67 -14.28 -25.29
N GLU A 300 -5.03 -14.45 -26.54
CA GLU A 300 -6.12 -15.32 -27.00
C GLU A 300 -5.86 -16.77 -26.59
N GLU A 301 -4.66 -17.29 -26.83
CA GLU A 301 -4.34 -18.67 -26.53
C GLU A 301 -4.30 -18.96 -25.02
N VAL A 302 -3.67 -18.12 -24.23
CA VAL A 302 -3.64 -18.28 -22.76
C VAL A 302 -5.05 -18.26 -22.19
N ARG A 303 -5.90 -17.34 -22.65
CA ARG A 303 -7.30 -17.24 -22.22
C ARG A 303 -8.11 -18.48 -22.67
N ARG A 304 -7.86 -18.98 -23.88
CA ARG A 304 -8.50 -20.20 -24.41
C ARG A 304 -8.16 -21.43 -23.55
N LEU A 305 -6.88 -21.64 -23.26
CA LEU A 305 -6.41 -22.76 -22.42
C LEU A 305 -7.10 -22.74 -21.05
N ILE A 306 -7.18 -21.57 -20.41
CA ILE A 306 -7.79 -21.43 -19.09
C ILE A 306 -9.31 -21.63 -19.13
N LEU A 307 -10.01 -21.01 -20.10
CA LEU A 307 -11.48 -21.03 -20.16
C LEU A 307 -12.06 -22.33 -20.75
N GLU A 308 -11.34 -22.97 -21.69
CA GLU A 308 -11.84 -24.13 -22.42
C GLU A 308 -11.28 -25.45 -21.90
N GLU A 309 -10.02 -25.48 -21.55
CA GLU A 309 -9.33 -26.67 -21.09
C GLU A 309 -9.17 -26.74 -19.57
N GLY A 310 -9.33 -25.60 -18.86
CA GLY A 310 -9.12 -25.50 -17.42
C GLY A 310 -7.66 -25.71 -17.01
N ILE A 311 -6.72 -25.43 -17.93
CA ILE A 311 -5.28 -25.62 -17.76
C ILE A 311 -4.59 -24.26 -17.81
N ARG A 312 -3.65 -24.05 -16.90
CA ARG A 312 -2.85 -22.83 -16.80
C ARG A 312 -1.53 -22.99 -17.56
N PRO A 313 -0.83 -21.90 -17.95
CA PRO A 313 0.43 -21.99 -18.71
C PRO A 313 1.53 -22.84 -18.06
N ASP A 314 1.48 -23.05 -16.75
CA ASP A 314 2.40 -23.91 -15.99
C ASP A 314 1.80 -25.29 -15.64
N ASN A 315 0.74 -25.71 -16.34
CA ASN A 315 -0.01 -26.97 -16.17
C ASN A 315 -0.75 -27.13 -14.84
N ARG A 316 -0.83 -26.08 -13.99
CA ARG A 316 -1.67 -26.12 -12.80
C ARG A 316 -3.16 -26.09 -13.15
N LYS A 317 -3.98 -26.66 -12.27
CA LYS A 317 -5.42 -26.44 -12.25
C LYS A 317 -5.76 -25.04 -11.76
N LEU A 318 -7.01 -24.61 -11.96
CA LEU A 318 -7.45 -23.24 -11.63
C LEU A 318 -7.32 -22.89 -10.14
N ASP A 319 -7.48 -23.86 -9.26
CA ASP A 319 -7.43 -23.73 -7.80
C ASP A 319 -6.08 -24.15 -7.17
N GLU A 320 -5.14 -24.59 -7.98
CA GLU A 320 -3.86 -25.11 -7.52
C GLU A 320 -2.88 -23.99 -7.17
N ILE A 321 -2.27 -24.09 -5.97
CA ILE A 321 -1.26 -23.17 -5.45
C ILE A 321 0.13 -23.73 -5.74
N ARG A 322 1.06 -22.87 -6.15
CA ARG A 322 2.47 -23.22 -6.38
C ARG A 322 3.10 -23.78 -5.10
N THR A 323 4.13 -24.61 -5.26
CA THR A 323 4.89 -25.16 -4.12
C THR A 323 5.42 -24.03 -3.23
N ILE A 324 5.19 -24.17 -1.92
CA ILE A 324 5.62 -23.20 -0.90
C ILE A 324 6.76 -23.79 -0.10
N THR A 325 7.82 -23.02 0.12
CA THR A 325 8.86 -23.26 1.10
C THR A 325 9.17 -21.99 1.86
N SER A 326 9.50 -22.12 3.13
CA SER A 326 9.87 -20.98 3.98
C SER A 326 11.04 -21.32 4.88
N GLU A 327 11.79 -20.29 5.28
CA GLU A 327 12.96 -20.39 6.13
C GLU A 327 13.08 -19.15 7.00
N VAL A 328 13.54 -19.28 8.24
CA VAL A 328 13.74 -18.17 9.18
C VAL A 328 15.18 -18.16 9.71
N GLY A 329 15.63 -17.02 10.20
CA GLY A 329 16.98 -16.88 10.79
C GLY A 329 18.11 -16.97 9.75
N LEU A 330 17.85 -16.63 8.50
CA LEU A 330 18.82 -16.70 7.41
C LEU A 330 20.02 -15.75 7.58
N LEU A 331 19.78 -14.58 8.17
CA LEU A 331 20.77 -13.51 8.30
C LEU A 331 21.27 -13.38 9.76
N PRO A 332 22.56 -13.60 10.03
CA PRO A 332 23.05 -13.79 11.40
C PRO A 332 23.07 -12.52 12.26
N ARG A 333 23.08 -11.33 11.67
CA ARG A 333 23.16 -10.06 12.40
C ARG A 333 21.87 -9.25 12.45
N THR A 334 20.82 -9.69 11.76
CA THR A 334 19.52 -9.04 11.78
C THR A 334 18.75 -9.38 13.05
N HIS A 335 17.69 -8.61 13.35
CA HIS A 335 16.87 -8.89 14.51
C HIS A 335 15.88 -10.05 14.26
N GLY A 336 15.48 -10.24 13.02
CA GLY A 336 14.73 -11.37 12.50
C GLY A 336 14.74 -11.36 10.99
N SER A 337 14.58 -12.53 10.37
CA SER A 337 14.50 -12.66 8.90
C SER A 337 13.63 -13.84 8.51
N GLY A 338 12.82 -13.66 7.46
CA GLY A 338 11.96 -14.69 6.88
C GLY A 338 12.12 -14.74 5.36
N LEU A 339 12.52 -15.87 4.82
CA LEU A 339 12.51 -16.15 3.40
C LEU A 339 11.25 -16.94 3.06
N PHE A 340 10.41 -16.37 2.21
CA PHE A 340 9.22 -17.03 1.68
C PHE A 340 9.37 -17.27 0.18
N LYS A 341 9.14 -18.51 -0.25
CA LYS A 341 9.16 -18.89 -1.65
C LYS A 341 7.83 -19.52 -2.05
N ARG A 342 7.31 -19.12 -3.19
CA ARG A 342 6.12 -19.68 -3.81
C ARG A 342 6.38 -19.89 -5.30
N GLY A 343 6.69 -21.13 -5.69
CA GLY A 343 7.27 -21.43 -6.99
C GLY A 343 8.54 -20.62 -7.20
N GLN A 344 8.60 -19.84 -8.27
CA GLN A 344 9.74 -18.98 -8.61
C GLN A 344 9.73 -17.62 -7.89
N THR A 345 8.63 -17.22 -7.26
CA THR A 345 8.56 -15.99 -6.48
C THR A 345 9.26 -16.16 -5.14
N GLN A 346 10.23 -15.29 -4.83
CA GLN A 346 11.05 -15.32 -3.63
C GLN A 346 11.11 -13.94 -3.00
N VAL A 347 10.78 -13.84 -1.70
CA VAL A 347 10.88 -12.61 -0.92
C VAL A 347 11.59 -12.91 0.40
N LEU A 348 12.64 -12.13 0.67
CA LEU A 348 13.34 -12.12 1.94
C LEU A 348 12.91 -10.87 2.72
N THR A 349 12.23 -11.07 3.85
CA THR A 349 11.85 -9.96 4.73
C THR A 349 12.75 -9.93 5.96
N ILE A 350 13.19 -8.73 6.31
CA ILE A 350 14.06 -8.46 7.44
C ILE A 350 13.31 -7.59 8.46
N ALA A 351 13.30 -8.02 9.72
CA ALA A 351 12.76 -7.25 10.83
C ALA A 351 13.87 -6.52 11.59
N THR A 352 13.64 -5.25 11.87
CA THR A 352 14.49 -4.42 12.74
C THR A 352 13.64 -3.83 13.85
N LEU A 353 14.09 -4.01 15.09
CA LEU A 353 13.47 -3.47 16.29
C LEU A 353 14.24 -2.23 16.75
N GLY A 354 13.56 -1.13 16.99
CA GLY A 354 14.12 0.14 17.42
C GLY A 354 13.50 0.63 18.73
N ALA A 355 14.06 1.72 19.29
CA ALA A 355 13.51 2.44 20.43
C ALA A 355 12.24 3.22 20.02
N SER A 356 11.51 3.78 20.99
CA SER A 356 10.34 4.63 20.76
C SER A 356 10.67 5.89 19.96
N SER A 357 11.87 6.42 20.08
CA SER A 357 12.35 7.57 19.28
C SER A 357 12.68 7.25 17.82
N ASP A 358 12.71 5.97 17.41
CA ASP A 358 12.97 5.56 16.03
C ASP A 358 11.71 5.57 15.14
N VAL A 359 10.58 6.10 15.62
CA VAL A 359 9.34 6.24 14.86
C VAL A 359 9.52 7.12 13.62
N GLN A 360 8.77 6.81 12.58
CA GLN A 360 8.69 7.69 11.41
C GLN A 360 7.84 8.91 11.76
N ILE A 361 8.39 10.10 11.62
CA ILE A 361 7.64 11.35 11.76
C ILE A 361 6.84 11.61 10.49
N ILE A 362 5.55 11.93 10.65
CA ILE A 362 4.62 12.23 9.56
C ILE A 362 4.35 13.74 9.56
N ASP A 363 4.72 14.42 8.49
CA ASP A 363 4.40 15.84 8.24
C ASP A 363 3.40 15.90 7.07
N GLY A 364 2.14 15.59 7.34
CA GLY A 364 1.07 15.46 6.35
C GLY A 364 -0.19 16.26 6.69
N LEU A 365 -1.26 16.00 5.92
CA LEU A 365 -2.56 16.64 6.09
C LEU A 365 -3.40 15.99 7.19
N GLY A 366 -3.08 14.76 7.60
CA GLY A 366 -3.80 14.01 8.62
C GLY A 366 -3.46 14.43 10.05
N GLU A 367 -4.11 13.77 11.00
CA GLU A 367 -3.92 13.95 12.44
C GLU A 367 -2.73 13.13 12.97
N ASP A 368 -2.35 12.06 12.27
CA ASP A 368 -1.20 11.23 12.64
C ASP A 368 0.11 12.03 12.53
N GLU A 369 0.87 12.05 13.60
CA GLU A 369 2.17 12.73 13.68
C GLU A 369 3.35 11.76 13.58
N SER A 370 3.12 10.46 13.84
CA SER A 370 4.16 9.43 13.79
C SER A 370 3.61 8.05 13.49
N LYS A 371 4.49 7.17 13.02
CA LYS A 371 4.22 5.76 12.74
C LYS A 371 5.31 4.89 13.33
N ARG A 372 4.96 3.95 14.25
CA ARG A 372 5.92 3.05 14.91
C ARG A 372 6.10 1.71 14.20
N TYR A 373 5.15 1.31 13.35
CA TYR A 373 5.23 0.13 12.51
C TYR A 373 5.34 0.54 11.06
N MET A 374 6.37 0.08 10.36
CA MET A 374 6.68 0.44 8.98
C MET A 374 7.00 -0.80 8.17
N HIS A 375 6.51 -0.87 6.94
CA HIS A 375 6.88 -1.89 5.97
C HIS A 375 7.37 -1.26 4.67
N HIS A 376 8.61 -1.55 4.29
CA HIS A 376 9.21 -1.14 3.03
C HIS A 376 9.39 -2.33 2.09
N TYR A 377 9.19 -2.08 0.81
CA TYR A 377 9.24 -3.10 -0.23
C TYR A 377 10.18 -2.65 -1.35
N ASN A 378 11.13 -3.51 -1.70
CA ASN A 378 12.11 -3.27 -2.76
C ASN A 378 11.94 -4.32 -3.87
N PHE A 379 11.94 -3.83 -5.12
CA PHE A 379 11.82 -4.65 -6.31
C PHE A 379 12.99 -4.37 -7.27
N PRO A 380 14.18 -4.93 -6.99
CA PRO A 380 15.37 -4.69 -7.80
C PRO A 380 15.25 -5.38 -9.19
N PRO A 381 15.89 -4.80 -10.23
CA PRO A 381 15.78 -5.30 -11.61
C PRO A 381 16.16 -6.77 -11.78
N TYR A 382 17.14 -7.25 -11.03
CA TYR A 382 17.57 -8.65 -11.10
C TYR A 382 16.44 -9.65 -10.73
N SER A 383 15.42 -9.20 -9.99
CA SER A 383 14.29 -10.08 -9.60
C SER A 383 13.45 -10.55 -10.78
N VAL A 384 13.55 -9.86 -11.91
CA VAL A 384 12.93 -10.22 -13.20
C VAL A 384 13.97 -10.44 -14.32
N GLY A 385 15.25 -10.56 -13.98
CA GLY A 385 16.33 -10.81 -14.95
C GLY A 385 16.76 -9.59 -15.76
N GLU A 386 16.34 -8.38 -15.39
CA GLU A 386 16.68 -7.14 -16.09
C GLU A 386 17.97 -6.51 -15.58
N ALA A 387 18.70 -5.85 -16.50
CA ALA A 387 19.82 -4.97 -16.18
C ALA A 387 19.44 -3.51 -16.44
N ARG A 388 19.16 -2.75 -15.38
CA ARG A 388 18.81 -1.33 -15.48
C ARG A 388 19.33 -0.54 -14.27
N PRO A 389 19.49 0.79 -14.39
CA PRO A 389 19.94 1.63 -13.28
C PRO A 389 19.00 1.52 -12.06
N MET A 390 19.59 1.37 -10.87
CA MET A 390 18.86 1.46 -9.62
C MET A 390 18.38 2.87 -9.37
N ARG A 391 17.09 3.03 -9.11
CA ARG A 391 16.45 4.28 -8.72
C ARG A 391 15.77 4.07 -7.36
N GLY A 392 15.34 5.14 -6.72
CA GLY A 392 14.52 5.04 -5.51
C GLY A 392 13.19 4.31 -5.80
N PRO A 393 12.43 3.92 -4.74
CA PRO A 393 11.19 3.15 -4.91
C PRO A 393 10.18 3.89 -5.78
N GLY A 394 9.62 3.19 -6.74
CA GLY A 394 8.56 3.68 -7.61
C GLY A 394 7.18 3.61 -6.95
N ARG A 395 6.16 4.19 -7.60
CA ARG A 395 4.77 4.18 -7.10
C ARG A 395 4.23 2.77 -6.85
N ARG A 396 4.65 1.77 -7.65
CA ARG A 396 4.24 0.36 -7.49
C ARG A 396 4.85 -0.24 -6.22
N GLU A 397 6.12 0.00 -5.97
CA GLU A 397 6.83 -0.49 -4.78
C GLU A 397 6.24 0.09 -3.50
N ILE A 398 5.92 1.40 -3.48
CA ILE A 398 5.24 2.05 -2.36
C ILE A 398 3.86 1.43 -2.13
N GLY A 399 3.08 1.19 -3.18
CA GLY A 399 1.77 0.55 -3.07
C GLY A 399 1.83 -0.90 -2.54
N HIS A 400 2.83 -1.68 -2.95
CA HIS A 400 3.04 -3.04 -2.46
C HIS A 400 3.49 -3.05 -0.99
N GLY A 401 4.37 -2.12 -0.60
CA GLY A 401 4.78 -1.93 0.78
C GLY A 401 3.60 -1.60 1.70
N ALA A 402 2.79 -0.63 1.31
CA ALA A 402 1.61 -0.20 2.06
C ALA A 402 0.54 -1.31 2.19
N LEU A 403 0.38 -2.18 1.17
CA LEU A 403 -0.52 -3.32 1.26
C LEU A 403 -0.04 -4.33 2.30
N ALA A 404 1.26 -4.67 2.31
CA ALA A 404 1.83 -5.60 3.29
C ALA A 404 1.83 -5.00 4.70
N GLU A 405 2.07 -3.69 4.85
CA GLU A 405 1.96 -2.98 6.12
C GLU A 405 0.54 -3.10 6.69
N ARG A 406 -0.46 -2.72 5.91
CA ARG A 406 -1.88 -2.79 6.28
C ARG A 406 -2.33 -4.20 6.63
N ALA A 407 -1.80 -5.20 5.92
CA ALA A 407 -2.17 -6.60 6.15
C ALA A 407 -1.73 -7.11 7.53
N LEU A 408 -0.65 -6.61 8.08
CA LEU A 408 -0.08 -7.03 9.36
C LEU A 408 -0.42 -6.10 10.53
N GLU A 409 -0.82 -4.87 10.25
CA GLU A 409 -1.13 -3.86 11.27
C GLU A 409 -2.08 -4.37 12.38
N PRO A 410 -3.18 -5.09 12.06
CA PRO A 410 -4.12 -5.58 13.08
C PRO A 410 -3.54 -6.63 14.03
N VAL A 411 -2.43 -7.26 13.66
CA VAL A 411 -1.78 -8.30 14.48
C VAL A 411 -0.53 -7.80 15.21
N ILE A 412 -0.09 -6.57 14.95
CA ILE A 412 1.05 -5.96 15.64
C ILE A 412 0.66 -5.68 17.10
N PRO A 413 1.46 -6.11 18.10
CA PRO A 413 1.17 -5.90 19.51
C PRO A 413 1.18 -4.41 19.88
N SER A 414 0.40 -4.01 20.88
CA SER A 414 0.41 -2.65 21.43
C SER A 414 1.76 -2.29 22.05
N THR A 415 2.01 -0.99 22.25
CA THR A 415 3.23 -0.49 22.93
C THR A 415 3.36 -0.96 24.37
N ASP A 416 2.26 -1.26 25.04
CA ASP A 416 2.27 -1.79 26.41
C ASP A 416 2.77 -3.23 26.48
N VAL A 417 2.51 -4.01 25.42
CA VAL A 417 2.94 -5.41 25.32
C VAL A 417 4.35 -5.51 24.72
N PHE A 418 4.63 -4.70 23.70
CA PHE A 418 5.90 -4.74 22.98
C PHE A 418 6.34 -3.31 22.59
N PRO A 419 7.12 -2.62 23.44
CA PRO A 419 7.41 -1.19 23.34
C PRO A 419 8.50 -0.85 22.30
N TYR A 420 8.51 -1.53 21.16
CA TYR A 420 9.48 -1.32 20.09
C TYR A 420 8.86 -0.60 18.89
N THR A 421 9.64 0.24 18.25
CA THR A 421 9.42 0.61 16.86
C THR A 421 9.82 -0.59 15.99
N ILE A 422 8.97 -0.97 15.05
CA ILE A 422 9.15 -2.14 14.20
C ILE A 422 9.28 -1.69 12.74
N ARG A 423 10.39 -2.01 12.11
CA ARG A 423 10.58 -1.80 10.68
C ARG A 423 10.79 -3.12 9.97
N LEU A 424 9.95 -3.40 8.98
CA LEU A 424 10.11 -4.52 8.06
C LEU A 424 10.61 -4.02 6.71
N VAL A 425 11.50 -4.77 6.09
CA VAL A 425 11.96 -4.52 4.73
C VAL A 425 11.88 -5.82 3.95
N SER A 426 11.05 -5.84 2.91
CA SER A 426 10.91 -6.99 2.01
C SER A 426 11.73 -6.77 0.74
N GLU A 427 12.74 -7.62 0.53
CA GLU A 427 13.56 -7.67 -0.66
C GLU A 427 13.03 -8.75 -1.61
N VAL A 428 12.56 -8.36 -2.79
CA VAL A 428 12.15 -9.33 -3.82
C VAL A 428 13.39 -9.89 -4.51
N LEU A 429 13.65 -11.17 -4.29
CA LEU A 429 14.83 -11.84 -4.87
C LEU A 429 14.53 -12.43 -6.23
N SER A 430 13.28 -12.87 -6.47
CA SER A 430 12.80 -13.40 -7.75
C SER A 430 11.30 -13.17 -7.86
N SER A 431 10.81 -12.87 -9.06
CA SER A 431 9.40 -12.57 -9.31
C SER A 431 8.80 -13.41 -10.43
N ASN A 432 7.71 -14.09 -10.12
CA ASN A 432 6.76 -14.64 -11.08
C ASN A 432 5.31 -14.38 -10.60
N GLY A 433 4.97 -13.11 -10.38
CA GLY A 433 3.68 -12.67 -9.88
C GLY A 433 3.49 -12.84 -8.37
N SER A 434 2.52 -12.12 -7.81
CA SER A 434 2.10 -12.15 -6.39
C SER A 434 3.21 -11.83 -5.37
N THR A 435 4.19 -11.00 -5.73
CA THR A 435 5.31 -10.63 -4.83
C THR A 435 4.87 -9.86 -3.60
N SER A 436 3.83 -9.01 -3.70
CA SER A 436 3.27 -8.28 -2.55
C SER A 436 2.69 -9.23 -1.50
N GLN A 437 2.02 -10.30 -1.95
CA GLN A 437 1.47 -11.30 -1.04
C GLN A 437 2.56 -12.22 -0.46
N ALA A 438 3.63 -12.48 -1.21
CA ALA A 438 4.82 -13.13 -0.69
C ALA A 438 5.51 -12.27 0.39
N SER A 439 5.49 -10.92 0.26
CA SER A 439 6.00 -10.01 1.31
C SER A 439 5.19 -10.10 2.60
N VAL A 440 3.86 -10.23 2.52
CA VAL A 440 2.99 -10.46 3.69
C VAL A 440 3.43 -11.72 4.44
N CYS A 441 3.59 -12.83 3.71
CA CYS A 441 4.03 -14.11 4.28
C CYS A 441 5.45 -14.02 4.88
N GLY A 442 6.40 -13.43 4.13
CA GLY A 442 7.77 -13.20 4.59
C GLY A 442 7.84 -12.32 5.84
N SER A 443 6.96 -11.32 5.93
CA SER A 443 6.85 -10.42 7.08
C SER A 443 6.36 -11.13 8.34
N THR A 444 5.35 -11.98 8.23
CA THR A 444 4.91 -12.85 9.32
C THR A 444 6.08 -13.70 9.85
N LEU A 445 6.81 -14.36 8.95
CA LEU A 445 7.96 -15.19 9.32
C LEU A 445 9.06 -14.36 10.02
N ALA A 446 9.38 -13.18 9.49
CA ALA A 446 10.39 -12.29 10.05
C ALA A 446 10.01 -11.74 11.43
N LEU A 447 8.73 -11.41 11.66
CA LEU A 447 8.21 -10.97 12.96
C LEU A 447 8.30 -12.09 14.01
N LEU A 448 7.90 -13.31 13.65
CA LEU A 448 8.01 -14.46 14.54
C LEU A 448 9.47 -14.79 14.86
N ASP A 449 10.37 -14.73 13.85
CA ASP A 449 11.82 -14.93 14.03
C ASP A 449 12.46 -13.85 14.91
N ALA A 450 11.95 -12.61 14.83
CA ALA A 450 12.38 -11.50 15.69
C ALA A 450 11.85 -11.57 17.13
N GLY A 451 10.97 -12.52 17.43
CA GLY A 451 10.35 -12.63 18.75
C GLY A 451 9.25 -11.61 19.01
N VAL A 452 8.67 -11.02 17.96
CA VAL A 452 7.54 -10.10 18.10
C VAL A 452 6.27 -10.90 18.39
N PRO A 453 5.57 -10.65 19.53
CA PRO A 453 4.38 -11.40 19.92
C PRO A 453 3.14 -10.92 19.14
N ILE A 454 3.14 -11.16 17.83
CA ILE A 454 1.97 -10.85 16.99
C ILE A 454 0.75 -11.65 17.44
N LYS A 455 -0.45 -11.05 17.27
CA LYS A 455 -1.72 -11.67 17.67
C LYS A 455 -1.97 -13.01 16.97
N ALA A 456 -1.68 -13.07 15.67
CA ALA A 456 -1.81 -14.25 14.84
C ALA A 456 -0.94 -14.15 13.58
N PRO A 457 -0.52 -15.26 12.97
CA PRO A 457 0.13 -15.27 11.66
C PRO A 457 -0.80 -14.76 10.56
N VAL A 458 -0.26 -14.02 9.61
CA VAL A 458 -0.96 -13.51 8.43
C VAL A 458 -0.37 -14.12 7.18
N ALA A 459 -1.20 -14.60 6.27
CA ALA A 459 -0.79 -15.00 4.93
C ALA A 459 -1.57 -14.24 3.86
N GLY A 460 -0.99 -14.15 2.67
CA GLY A 460 -1.59 -13.47 1.54
C GLY A 460 -1.58 -14.30 0.26
N ILE A 461 -2.66 -14.16 -0.51
CA ILE A 461 -2.84 -14.81 -1.81
C ILE A 461 -3.33 -13.79 -2.84
N ALA A 462 -2.93 -13.98 -4.11
CA ALA A 462 -3.48 -13.23 -5.23
C ALA A 462 -4.33 -14.15 -6.10
N MET A 463 -5.57 -13.72 -6.31
CA MET A 463 -6.55 -14.37 -7.16
C MET A 463 -6.61 -13.65 -8.51
N GLY A 464 -6.95 -14.37 -9.57
CA GLY A 464 -7.16 -13.82 -10.89
C GLY A 464 -8.53 -14.16 -11.43
N LEU A 465 -8.91 -13.48 -12.50
CA LEU A 465 -10.14 -13.72 -13.23
C LEU A 465 -9.86 -13.70 -14.73
N ILE A 466 -10.41 -14.65 -15.44
CA ILE A 466 -10.59 -14.58 -16.89
C ILE A 466 -12.08 -14.74 -17.19
N LYS A 467 -12.64 -13.78 -17.91
CA LYS A 467 -14.06 -13.70 -18.18
C LYS A 467 -14.33 -13.39 -19.65
N THR A 468 -15.30 -14.08 -20.22
CA THR A 468 -15.97 -13.72 -21.47
C THR A 468 -17.45 -13.50 -21.17
N ASP A 469 -18.26 -13.23 -22.19
CA ASP A 469 -19.70 -13.08 -22.01
C ASP A 469 -20.36 -14.34 -21.43
N ASP A 470 -19.85 -15.52 -21.80
CA ASP A 470 -20.46 -16.81 -21.47
C ASP A 470 -19.68 -17.62 -20.42
N LYS A 471 -18.39 -17.34 -20.20
CA LYS A 471 -17.52 -18.16 -19.35
C LYS A 471 -16.76 -17.32 -18.34
N VAL A 472 -16.54 -17.91 -17.16
CA VAL A 472 -15.77 -17.31 -16.06
C VAL A 472 -14.81 -18.36 -15.49
N ALA A 473 -13.56 -18.00 -15.32
CA ALA A 473 -12.56 -18.78 -14.59
C ALA A 473 -11.91 -17.93 -13.52
N ILE A 474 -11.98 -18.38 -12.26
CA ILE A 474 -11.29 -17.76 -11.12
C ILE A 474 -10.04 -18.58 -10.85
N LEU A 475 -8.89 -17.90 -10.74
CA LEU A 475 -7.58 -18.50 -10.57
C LEU A 475 -7.06 -18.25 -9.16
N SER A 476 -6.63 -19.31 -8.47
CA SER A 476 -5.91 -19.17 -7.19
C SER A 476 -4.42 -19.05 -7.42
N ASP A 477 -3.74 -18.15 -6.71
CA ASP A 477 -2.29 -17.93 -6.78
C ASP A 477 -1.79 -17.66 -8.20
N ILE A 478 -2.14 -16.49 -8.74
CA ILE A 478 -1.75 -16.08 -10.09
C ILE A 478 -0.26 -15.84 -10.24
N GLN A 479 0.26 -16.20 -11.39
CA GLN A 479 1.61 -15.88 -11.85
C GLN A 479 1.65 -14.65 -12.76
N GLY A 480 2.86 -14.17 -13.12
CA GLY A 480 3.05 -12.91 -13.86
C GLY A 480 2.27 -12.82 -15.18
N MET A 481 2.25 -13.88 -15.98
CA MET A 481 1.51 -13.94 -17.25
C MET A 481 -0.01 -13.84 -17.03
N GLU A 482 -0.53 -14.48 -16.00
CA GLU A 482 -1.96 -14.46 -15.65
C GLU A 482 -2.38 -13.12 -15.04
N ASP A 483 -1.50 -12.44 -14.30
CA ASP A 483 -1.71 -11.06 -13.86
C ASP A 483 -1.77 -10.11 -15.05
N HIS A 484 -0.86 -10.26 -16.02
CA HIS A 484 -0.81 -9.38 -17.20
C HIS A 484 -2.01 -9.56 -18.14
N LEU A 485 -2.36 -10.80 -18.46
CA LEU A 485 -3.39 -11.16 -19.45
C LEU A 485 -4.80 -11.34 -18.87
N GLY A 486 -4.92 -11.37 -17.54
CA GLY A 486 -6.18 -11.55 -16.83
C GLY A 486 -7.00 -10.27 -16.70
N ASP A 487 -8.25 -10.43 -16.28
CA ASP A 487 -9.26 -9.38 -16.16
C ASP A 487 -9.39 -8.79 -14.75
N MET A 488 -8.77 -9.45 -13.76
CA MET A 488 -8.77 -9.03 -12.35
C MET A 488 -7.47 -9.47 -11.67
N ASP A 489 -6.92 -8.61 -10.82
CA ASP A 489 -5.90 -8.90 -9.82
C ASP A 489 -6.54 -8.64 -8.44
N PHE A 490 -6.77 -9.70 -7.69
CA PHE A 490 -7.47 -9.65 -6.41
C PHE A 490 -6.62 -10.24 -5.29
N LYS A 491 -6.06 -9.39 -4.46
CA LYS A 491 -5.17 -9.73 -3.35
C LYS A 491 -5.96 -9.74 -2.05
N VAL A 492 -5.85 -10.85 -1.32
CA VAL A 492 -6.48 -11.03 -0.01
C VAL A 492 -5.42 -11.50 0.99
N ALA A 493 -5.30 -10.80 2.09
CA ALA A 493 -4.47 -11.18 3.23
C ALA A 493 -5.32 -11.31 4.49
N GLY A 494 -4.89 -12.17 5.40
CA GLY A 494 -5.58 -12.36 6.68
C GLY A 494 -4.99 -13.48 7.52
N THR A 495 -5.55 -13.61 8.71
CA THR A 495 -5.27 -14.67 9.69
C THR A 495 -6.15 -15.90 9.43
N GLU A 496 -6.13 -16.86 10.33
CA GLU A 496 -7.09 -17.97 10.32
C GLU A 496 -8.54 -17.47 10.53
N ASP A 497 -8.72 -16.44 11.37
CA ASP A 497 -10.03 -15.95 11.80
C ASP A 497 -10.70 -15.02 10.76
N GLY A 498 -9.92 -14.27 9.97
CA GLY A 498 -10.51 -13.35 9.01
C GLY A 498 -9.52 -12.52 8.18
N ILE A 499 -10.09 -11.63 7.39
CA ILE A 499 -9.40 -10.75 6.47
C ILE A 499 -8.78 -9.57 7.23
N THR A 500 -7.50 -9.28 6.93
CA THR A 500 -6.81 -8.08 7.41
C THR A 500 -6.54 -7.05 6.33
N ALA A 501 -6.42 -7.47 5.06
CA ALA A 501 -6.30 -6.53 3.94
C ALA A 501 -6.84 -7.11 2.63
N ILE A 502 -7.38 -6.22 1.81
CA ILE A 502 -7.79 -6.52 0.43
C ILE A 502 -7.28 -5.43 -0.50
N GLN A 503 -6.87 -5.85 -1.70
CA GLN A 503 -6.68 -4.96 -2.84
C GLN A 503 -7.19 -5.64 -4.10
N MET A 504 -8.11 -5.00 -4.81
CA MET A 504 -8.67 -5.51 -6.05
C MET A 504 -8.54 -4.47 -7.17
N ASP A 505 -8.01 -4.91 -8.29
CA ASP A 505 -7.91 -4.16 -9.54
C ASP A 505 -8.64 -4.93 -10.64
N ILE A 506 -9.55 -4.25 -11.33
CA ILE A 506 -10.33 -4.82 -12.42
C ILE A 506 -9.93 -4.13 -13.71
N LYS A 507 -9.72 -4.91 -14.77
CA LYS A 507 -9.29 -4.44 -16.10
C LYS A 507 -10.41 -4.48 -17.14
N ILE A 508 -11.59 -4.94 -16.75
CA ILE A 508 -12.82 -5.01 -17.56
C ILE A 508 -13.90 -4.10 -16.97
N ALA A 509 -15.06 -4.06 -17.58
CA ALA A 509 -16.19 -3.19 -17.15
C ALA A 509 -16.77 -3.54 -15.77
N GLY A 510 -16.17 -4.48 -15.03
CA GLY A 510 -16.49 -4.83 -13.66
C GLY A 510 -16.95 -6.27 -13.45
N ILE A 511 -17.18 -6.63 -12.19
CA ILE A 511 -17.60 -7.95 -11.75
C ILE A 511 -18.91 -7.87 -10.95
N ASN A 512 -19.64 -8.99 -10.93
CA ASN A 512 -20.88 -9.13 -10.19
C ASN A 512 -20.69 -9.86 -8.85
N ARG A 513 -21.74 -9.86 -8.03
CA ARG A 513 -21.75 -10.49 -6.70
C ARG A 513 -21.28 -11.97 -6.70
N PRO A 514 -21.80 -12.88 -7.56
CA PRO A 514 -21.38 -14.27 -7.54
C PRO A 514 -19.87 -14.47 -7.77
N ILE A 515 -19.28 -13.71 -8.68
CA ILE A 515 -17.84 -13.78 -8.96
C ILE A 515 -17.04 -13.31 -7.74
N LEU A 516 -17.45 -12.23 -7.10
CA LEU A 516 -16.77 -11.69 -5.92
C LEU A 516 -16.88 -12.66 -4.73
N GLU A 517 -18.04 -13.25 -4.51
CA GLU A 517 -18.29 -14.24 -3.46
C GLU A 517 -17.41 -15.49 -3.64
N GLU A 518 -17.35 -16.03 -4.86
CA GLU A 518 -16.50 -17.19 -5.18
C GLU A 518 -15.01 -16.85 -5.05
N ALA A 519 -14.58 -15.67 -5.51
CA ALA A 519 -13.19 -15.23 -5.39
C ALA A 519 -12.75 -15.07 -3.93
N LEU A 520 -13.60 -14.51 -3.06
CA LEU A 520 -13.34 -14.40 -1.63
C LEU A 520 -13.24 -15.78 -0.95
N GLU A 521 -14.14 -16.71 -1.25
CA GLU A 521 -14.10 -18.05 -0.67
C GLU A 521 -12.86 -18.83 -1.12
N ARG A 522 -12.52 -18.79 -2.40
CA ARG A 522 -11.26 -19.41 -2.90
C ARG A 522 -10.02 -18.76 -2.29
N ALA A 523 -10.03 -17.44 -2.09
CA ALA A 523 -8.95 -16.74 -1.40
C ALA A 523 -8.83 -17.20 0.06
N ARG A 524 -9.95 -17.43 0.78
CA ARG A 524 -9.97 -17.98 2.13
C ARG A 524 -9.32 -19.36 2.19
N ILE A 525 -9.73 -20.26 1.30
CA ILE A 525 -9.16 -21.62 1.22
C ILE A 525 -7.65 -21.55 0.96
N GLY A 526 -7.24 -20.74 -0.01
CA GLY A 526 -5.83 -20.57 -0.35
C GLY A 526 -5.01 -19.95 0.78
N ARG A 527 -5.54 -18.94 1.48
CA ARG A 527 -4.92 -18.30 2.65
C ARG A 527 -4.67 -19.31 3.77
N LEU A 528 -5.66 -20.12 4.11
CA LEU A 528 -5.54 -21.15 5.14
C LEU A 528 -4.52 -22.22 4.77
N PHE A 529 -4.46 -22.63 3.49
CA PHE A 529 -3.43 -23.55 3.01
C PHE A 529 -2.02 -22.95 3.16
N ILE A 530 -1.83 -21.67 2.81
CA ILE A 530 -0.53 -20.98 2.92
C ILE A 530 -0.12 -20.86 4.39
N LEU A 531 -1.04 -20.49 5.29
CA LEU A 531 -0.80 -20.44 6.74
C LEU A 531 -0.32 -21.80 7.26
N GLY A 532 -0.98 -22.90 6.85
CA GLY A 532 -0.56 -24.25 7.18
C GLY A 532 0.86 -24.58 6.72
N LYS A 533 1.26 -24.12 5.52
CA LYS A 533 2.63 -24.29 5.04
C LYS A 533 3.67 -23.45 5.78
N MET A 534 3.33 -22.24 6.18
CA MET A 534 4.21 -21.37 6.96
C MET A 534 4.42 -21.94 8.37
N SER A 535 3.38 -22.55 8.98
CA SER A 535 3.45 -23.16 10.31
C SER A 535 4.38 -24.38 10.38
N GLU A 536 4.70 -25.04 9.25
CA GLU A 536 5.72 -26.08 9.19
C GLU A 536 7.14 -25.55 9.52
N THR A 537 7.38 -24.24 9.39
CA THR A 537 8.66 -23.58 9.65
C THR A 537 8.72 -22.93 11.03
N ILE A 538 7.71 -22.14 11.39
CA ILE A 538 7.62 -21.46 12.68
C ILE A 538 6.15 -21.22 13.04
N THR A 539 5.76 -21.57 14.28
CA THR A 539 4.38 -21.44 14.78
C THR A 539 4.23 -20.35 15.82
N GLU A 540 5.28 -20.07 16.58
CA GLU A 540 5.27 -19.14 17.71
C GLU A 540 6.45 -18.16 17.60
N PRO A 541 6.33 -16.95 18.17
CA PRO A 541 7.45 -16.03 18.25
C PRO A 541 8.62 -16.65 19.01
N LYS A 542 9.84 -16.40 18.56
CA LYS A 542 11.04 -16.78 19.31
C LYS A 542 11.00 -16.17 20.71
N LYS A 543 11.36 -16.96 21.72
CA LYS A 543 11.35 -16.53 23.13
C LYS A 543 12.42 -15.47 23.43
N GLU A 544 13.55 -15.56 22.75
CA GLU A 544 14.69 -14.68 22.91
C GLU A 544 14.82 -13.77 21.70
N LEU A 545 14.98 -12.48 21.95
CA LEU A 545 15.34 -11.52 20.88
C LEU A 545 16.75 -11.80 20.39
N SER A 546 17.05 -11.41 19.16
CA SER A 546 18.41 -11.41 18.63
C SER A 546 19.39 -10.72 19.61
N PRO A 547 20.61 -11.23 19.75
CA PRO A 547 21.63 -10.56 20.59
C PRO A 547 22.00 -9.15 20.07
N TYR A 548 21.64 -8.85 18.83
CA TYR A 548 21.85 -7.54 18.21
C TYR A 548 20.65 -6.59 18.37
N ALA A 549 19.50 -7.11 18.80
CA ALA A 549 18.32 -6.27 19.04
C ALA A 549 18.45 -5.54 20.39
N PRO A 550 18.03 -4.27 20.48
CA PRO A 550 18.04 -3.55 21.74
C PRO A 550 17.09 -4.20 22.74
N ARG A 551 17.49 -4.26 24.01
CA ARG A 551 16.61 -4.60 25.14
C ARG A 551 16.03 -3.31 25.68
N ILE A 552 14.70 -3.26 25.83
CA ILE A 552 14.04 -2.09 26.43
C ILE A 552 13.75 -2.38 27.90
N TYR A 553 14.34 -1.54 28.75
CA TYR A 553 14.07 -1.50 30.18
C TYR A 553 13.15 -0.32 30.47
N THR A 554 12.09 -0.53 31.19
CA THR A 554 11.16 0.52 31.59
C THR A 554 11.22 0.73 33.10
N MET A 555 11.23 1.99 33.53
CA MET A 555 11.14 2.37 34.93
C MET A 555 10.19 3.55 35.09
N GLN A 556 9.46 3.60 36.21
CA GLN A 556 8.59 4.71 36.55
C GLN A 556 9.30 5.64 37.52
N VAL A 557 9.37 6.91 37.18
CA VAL A 557 9.92 7.96 38.06
C VAL A 557 8.84 8.98 38.40
N ASN A 558 9.02 9.73 39.48
CA ASN A 558 8.13 10.85 39.79
C ASN A 558 8.28 11.89 38.66
N PRO A 559 7.16 12.35 38.01
CA PRO A 559 7.21 13.37 36.96
C PRO A 559 7.97 14.64 37.32
N ASP A 560 7.96 15.05 38.61
CA ASP A 560 8.72 16.20 39.10
C ASP A 560 10.25 16.02 38.97
N LYS A 561 10.73 14.77 38.86
CA LYS A 561 12.16 14.41 38.71
C LYS A 561 12.64 14.35 37.26
N ILE A 562 11.75 14.42 36.30
CA ILE A 562 12.11 14.39 34.86
C ILE A 562 13.14 15.49 34.55
N ARG A 563 12.95 16.69 35.12
CA ARG A 563 13.89 17.81 34.95
C ARG A 563 15.29 17.53 35.50
N ASP A 564 15.37 16.76 36.58
CA ASP A 564 16.65 16.37 37.19
C ASP A 564 17.39 15.35 36.31
N ILE A 565 16.67 14.43 35.67
CA ILE A 565 17.22 13.43 34.73
C ILE A 565 17.69 14.11 33.44
N ILE A 566 16.90 15.01 32.89
CA ILE A 566 17.24 15.75 31.65
C ILE A 566 18.42 16.71 31.91
N GLY A 567 18.37 17.45 33.02
CA GLY A 567 19.32 18.47 33.36
C GLY A 567 19.26 19.71 32.48
N PRO A 568 19.99 20.78 32.86
CA PRO A 568 20.00 22.04 32.10
C PRO A 568 20.45 21.83 30.65
N GLY A 569 19.55 22.11 29.69
CA GLY A 569 19.84 21.92 28.26
C GLY A 569 20.15 20.48 27.85
N GLY A 570 19.60 19.47 28.58
CA GLY A 570 19.83 18.05 28.27
C GLY A 570 21.20 17.50 28.70
N LYS A 571 22.00 18.24 29.46
CA LYS A 571 23.38 17.85 29.78
C LYS A 571 23.50 16.55 30.55
N ILE A 572 22.57 16.27 31.46
CA ILE A 572 22.64 15.07 32.32
C ILE A 572 22.24 13.84 31.52
N ILE A 573 21.11 13.87 30.80
CA ILE A 573 20.65 12.76 29.98
C ILE A 573 21.67 12.44 28.86
N ASN A 574 22.23 13.45 28.19
CA ASN A 574 23.22 13.25 27.15
C ASN A 574 24.49 12.61 27.72
N LYS A 575 24.92 13.00 28.96
CA LYS A 575 26.04 12.36 29.63
C LYS A 575 25.78 10.89 29.91
N ILE A 576 24.55 10.51 30.35
CA ILE A 576 24.20 9.12 30.57
C ILE A 576 24.27 8.34 29.24
N ILE A 577 23.69 8.89 28.18
CA ILE A 577 23.73 8.30 26.84
C ILE A 577 25.16 8.09 26.35
N ASP A 578 26.00 9.11 26.46
CA ASP A 578 27.42 9.07 26.02
C ASP A 578 28.24 8.03 26.79
N GLU A 579 28.00 7.89 28.11
CA GLU A 579 28.76 6.98 28.97
C GLU A 579 28.29 5.51 28.87
N THR A 580 27.06 5.28 28.44
CA THR A 580 26.43 3.95 28.47
C THR A 580 26.09 3.39 27.10
N GLY A 581 26.07 4.26 26.05
CA GLY A 581 25.73 3.87 24.68
C GLY A 581 24.27 3.49 24.48
N VAL A 582 23.36 3.83 25.44
CA VAL A 582 21.92 3.53 25.37
C VAL A 582 21.15 4.67 24.72
N LYS A 583 19.90 4.40 24.29
CA LYS A 583 18.90 5.44 24.00
C LYS A 583 17.96 5.56 25.19
N ILE A 584 17.56 6.78 25.54
CA ILE A 584 16.66 7.05 26.68
C ILE A 584 15.55 7.95 26.18
N ASP A 585 14.32 7.48 26.34
CA ASP A 585 13.09 8.24 26.10
C ASP A 585 12.34 8.41 27.42
N ILE A 586 11.76 9.59 27.66
CA ILE A 586 11.06 9.93 28.90
C ILE A 586 9.72 10.55 28.52
N ASP A 587 8.64 9.91 28.96
CA ASP A 587 7.29 10.40 28.78
C ASP A 587 6.91 11.38 29.91
N ASP A 588 5.97 12.29 29.66
CA ASP A 588 5.54 13.32 30.61
C ASP A 588 4.92 12.75 31.92
N ASP A 589 4.43 11.50 31.86
CA ASP A 589 3.90 10.79 33.03
C ASP A 589 4.98 10.15 33.92
N GLY A 590 6.26 10.31 33.54
CA GLY A 590 7.42 9.77 34.29
C GLY A 590 7.83 8.36 33.87
N LYS A 591 7.28 7.80 32.81
CA LYS A 591 7.78 6.53 32.24
C LYS A 591 9.10 6.79 31.51
N VAL A 592 10.16 6.13 31.98
CA VAL A 592 11.50 6.16 31.37
C VAL A 592 11.75 4.86 30.64
N SER A 593 12.03 4.92 29.34
CA SER A 593 12.34 3.78 28.48
C SER A 593 13.82 3.84 28.08
N ILE A 594 14.57 2.79 28.42
CA ILE A 594 16.02 2.69 28.16
C ILE A 594 16.23 1.54 27.16
N ALA A 595 16.63 1.86 25.95
CA ALA A 595 16.94 0.87 24.92
C ALA A 595 18.46 0.65 24.83
N ALA A 596 18.89 -0.57 25.18
CA ALA A 596 20.30 -0.96 25.25
C ALA A 596 20.55 -2.25 24.46
N VAL A 597 21.51 -2.25 23.55
CA VAL A 597 22.02 -3.47 22.90
C VAL A 597 22.94 -4.23 23.87
N ASP A 598 23.75 -3.50 24.63
CA ASP A 598 24.62 -4.04 25.67
C ASP A 598 23.92 -4.02 27.04
N SER A 599 23.84 -5.17 27.68
CA SER A 599 23.18 -5.33 29.00
C SER A 599 23.92 -4.58 30.13
N GLU A 600 25.25 -4.44 30.05
CA GLU A 600 26.03 -3.69 31.04
C GLU A 600 25.73 -2.19 30.93
N GLY A 601 25.65 -1.67 29.69
CA GLY A 601 25.27 -0.28 29.44
C GLY A 601 23.86 0.01 29.94
N GLY A 602 22.90 -0.91 29.71
CA GLY A 602 21.53 -0.80 30.21
C GLY A 602 21.45 -0.75 31.76
N ALA A 603 22.12 -1.67 32.43
CA ALA A 603 22.18 -1.73 33.90
C ALA A 603 22.82 -0.44 34.48
N LYS A 604 23.91 0.03 33.89
CA LYS A 604 24.58 1.26 34.31
C LYS A 604 23.68 2.50 34.12
N ALA A 605 22.94 2.60 33.02
CA ALA A 605 22.01 3.70 32.79
C ALA A 605 20.87 3.71 33.83
N ILE A 606 20.31 2.55 34.14
CA ILE A 606 19.28 2.39 35.19
C ILE A 606 19.84 2.83 36.55
N GLU A 607 21.06 2.41 36.89
CA GLU A 607 21.72 2.82 38.14
C GLU A 607 21.94 4.34 38.21
N MET A 608 22.42 4.94 37.13
CA MET A 608 22.65 6.40 37.05
C MET A 608 21.34 7.17 37.23
N ILE A 609 20.26 6.76 36.55
CA ILE A 609 18.95 7.42 36.67
C ILE A 609 18.39 7.22 38.08
N THR A 610 18.46 6.00 38.62
CA THR A 610 18.00 5.70 40.00
C THR A 610 18.71 6.59 41.01
N ASN A 611 20.03 6.79 40.89
CA ASN A 611 20.79 7.65 41.77
C ASN A 611 20.40 9.14 41.66
N ILE A 612 19.94 9.59 40.49
CA ILE A 612 19.48 10.98 40.29
C ILE A 612 18.11 11.19 40.97
N VAL A 613 17.19 10.23 40.83
CA VAL A 613 15.81 10.38 41.36
C VAL A 613 15.69 9.99 42.82
N LYS A 614 16.69 9.29 43.37
CA LYS A 614 16.69 8.82 44.75
C LYS A 614 16.50 10.00 45.71
N GLU A 615 15.60 9.87 46.65
CA GLU A 615 15.37 10.83 47.72
C GLU A 615 16.02 10.35 49.02
N VAL A 616 16.37 11.32 49.86
CA VAL A 616 16.90 11.02 51.19
C VAL A 616 15.73 10.65 52.09
N GLU A 617 15.75 9.45 52.63
CA GLU A 617 14.70 8.96 53.56
C GLU A 617 15.23 8.90 54.98
N ALA A 618 14.33 9.16 55.94
CA ALA A 618 14.67 9.12 57.35
C ALA A 618 14.94 7.67 57.78
N GLY A 619 16.15 7.39 58.23
CA GLY A 619 16.60 6.04 58.65
C GLY A 619 17.65 5.43 57.70
N ASP A 620 17.84 5.99 56.53
CA ASP A 620 18.89 5.56 55.59
C ASP A 620 20.28 6.01 56.04
N ILE A 621 21.28 5.23 55.69
CA ILE A 621 22.68 5.54 55.97
C ILE A 621 23.38 5.89 54.66
N TYR A 622 23.95 7.08 54.58
CA TYR A 622 24.66 7.59 53.41
C TYR A 622 26.16 7.86 53.73
N LEU A 623 27.02 7.57 52.79
CA LEU A 623 28.41 8.04 52.82
C LEU A 623 28.46 9.39 52.13
N GLY A 624 28.46 10.48 52.91
CA GLY A 624 28.45 11.85 52.38
C GLY A 624 29.82 12.54 52.45
N LYS A 625 30.03 13.51 51.57
CA LYS A 625 31.20 14.39 51.56
C LYS A 625 30.88 15.69 52.27
N VAL A 626 31.70 16.07 53.26
CA VAL A 626 31.58 17.41 53.87
C VAL A 626 31.89 18.48 52.82
N THR A 627 30.90 19.29 52.51
CA THR A 627 31.00 20.38 51.49
C THR A 627 31.36 21.70 52.14
N ARG A 628 30.87 21.95 53.37
CA ARG A 628 31.09 23.21 54.10
C ARG A 628 30.98 22.98 55.59
N ILE A 629 31.87 23.62 56.37
CA ILE A 629 31.81 23.64 57.84
C ILE A 629 31.39 25.07 58.27
N THR A 630 30.44 25.14 59.19
CA THR A 630 29.90 26.36 59.78
C THR A 630 30.01 26.31 61.31
N ASN A 631 29.75 27.43 62.01
CA ASN A 631 29.83 27.49 63.46
C ASN A 631 28.79 26.61 64.21
N PHE A 632 27.78 26.08 63.52
CA PHE A 632 26.70 25.27 64.06
C PHE A 632 26.63 23.84 63.51
N GLY A 633 27.54 23.46 62.62
CA GLY A 633 27.60 22.14 62.06
C GLY A 633 28.34 22.02 60.75
N ALA A 634 28.36 20.82 60.20
CA ALA A 634 28.90 20.54 58.86
C ALA A 634 27.77 20.24 57.88
N PHE A 635 27.82 20.85 56.70
CA PHE A 635 26.95 20.46 55.57
C PHE A 635 27.60 19.28 54.88
N VAL A 636 26.83 18.22 54.73
CA VAL A 636 27.29 16.97 54.12
C VAL A 636 26.45 16.70 52.87
N GLU A 637 27.08 16.61 51.73
CA GLU A 637 26.41 16.14 50.50
C GLU A 637 26.18 14.64 50.66
N VAL A 638 24.91 14.25 50.89
CA VAL A 638 24.47 12.88 51.11
C VAL A 638 24.08 12.16 49.81
N LEU A 639 23.58 12.92 48.84
CA LEU A 639 23.33 12.53 47.48
C LEU A 639 23.77 13.65 46.55
N ASN A 640 24.04 13.35 45.28
CA ASN A 640 24.53 14.32 44.29
C ASN A 640 23.64 15.59 44.27
N GLY A 641 24.19 16.75 44.66
CA GLY A 641 23.46 18.01 44.75
C GLY A 641 22.51 18.16 45.96
N LYS A 642 22.46 17.20 46.93
CA LYS A 642 21.63 17.29 48.13
C LYS A 642 22.52 17.34 49.37
N GLU A 643 22.49 18.48 50.04
CA GLU A 643 23.19 18.72 51.31
C GLU A 643 22.22 18.61 52.48
N GLY A 644 22.64 17.98 53.58
CA GLY A 644 21.93 17.90 54.83
C GLY A 644 22.80 18.35 56.00
#